data_c663aef90711742f34b9a7cd87a1e4de
#
_entry.id   c663aef90711742f34b9a7cd87a1e4de
#
_cell.length_a   1.000
_cell.length_b   1.000
_cell.length_c   1.000
_cell.angle_alpha   90.00
_cell.angle_beta   90.00
_cell.angle_gamma   90.00
#
_symmetry.space_group_name_H-M   'P 1'
#
loop_
_entity.id
_entity.type
_entity.pdbx_description
1 polymer ?
#
loop_
_entity_poly.entity_id
_entity_poly.type
_entity_poly.pdbx_seq_one_letter_code
_entity_poly.pdbx_strand_id
1 'polypeptide(L)'
;VGRELEELAAKAAQLLVAELWSSDQYAGRLKFVTWLLHHGPARYAYAARDFNRAKHTAASDLMVVTALWVARFRDVLSSAGEVATVELADLVARCTETRVPPHAARVTDTVSSSTVTSPLIQIGSIDPTTVNEAPVMGDHLDFRGGTFPGNVIAKQYNYAPQPGAGLPDPDSWPTIEDVDPVTLGVRQTRRLGEESGLACYVTRDVDEALRGWRQRDGLLVITGGPLTGKSRTAWTAMFNHLELHTRVYAPPPGTDLRSLPGLLRARPGTYVLWLDELERHLGDQGLDLGLLDELNRLGVPVVATMSDEEYEKHRFGDGPASRLLSRTRPVRLRSRWSKAELERLAEVTDDARLVDAVQWRGDSGVTQYLAVGPELWEMWHRAAYSNSRHPRGYLVVRAAIDLVRCGVTGDIPGELLETASGCYGMGHLSGRPESESLEDALVWAAEQRHGVTGLLVRGESDGTWRPYGSLVADVLRDPTSEPVPLAVWRCALEGTRHDADVHRKVRRFTDTFFAPKAAKGDPEAMYVLGLLGQAAKDEATALDWFRKAVDAGKAELSGHVGELLLAREKAEDALPYLRTAAEQNPGGTASRLLGSAHLMLAEHWLRKAADGGDGEVGPVADLLEELARLLTQVRQDADAAGKALAKPAEKPATVKE
;
A
#
# COMPACT_ATOMS: atom_id res chain seq x y z
N VAL A 1 -7.23 -35.15 20.59
CA VAL A 1 -6.03 -34.70 19.83
C VAL A 1 -6.08 -33.21 19.60
N GLY A 2 -7.11 -32.61 18.99
CA GLY A 2 -7.16 -31.17 18.71
C GLY A 2 -7.13 -30.27 19.95
N ARG A 3 -7.81 -30.64 21.01
CA ARG A 3 -7.88 -29.88 22.27
C ARG A 3 -6.56 -29.94 23.06
N GLU A 4 -5.89 -31.05 23.05
CA GLU A 4 -4.59 -31.25 23.71
C GLU A 4 -3.49 -30.44 23.03
N LEU A 5 -3.52 -30.36 21.69
CA LEU A 5 -2.60 -29.51 20.91
C LEU A 5 -2.82 -28.01 21.15
N GLU A 6 -4.08 -27.59 21.30
CA GLU A 6 -4.41 -26.20 21.67
C GLU A 6 -3.92 -25.84 23.08
N GLU A 7 -4.12 -26.75 24.05
CA GLU A 7 -3.64 -26.56 25.43
C GLU A 7 -2.11 -26.49 25.49
N LEU A 8 -1.42 -27.33 24.71
CA LEU A 8 0.04 -27.32 24.62
C LEU A 8 0.56 -26.04 23.99
N ALA A 9 -0.03 -25.58 22.88
CA ALA A 9 0.31 -24.32 22.22
C ALA A 9 0.10 -23.12 23.15
N ALA A 10 -1.02 -23.08 23.86
CA ALA A 10 -1.32 -22.01 24.81
C ALA A 10 -0.32 -21.97 25.96
N LYS A 11 0.06 -23.14 26.50
CA LYS A 11 1.01 -23.26 27.60
C LYS A 11 2.44 -22.87 27.18
N ALA A 12 2.87 -23.28 25.98
CA ALA A 12 4.15 -22.88 25.41
C ALA A 12 4.22 -21.36 25.20
N ALA A 13 3.17 -20.75 24.64
CA ALA A 13 3.09 -19.31 24.43
C ALA A 13 3.09 -18.52 25.75
N GLN A 14 2.34 -18.99 26.76
CA GLN A 14 2.33 -18.37 28.09
C GLN A 14 3.69 -18.41 28.77
N LEU A 15 4.41 -19.53 28.68
CA LEU A 15 5.77 -19.64 29.20
C LEU A 15 6.74 -18.74 28.50
N LEU A 16 6.69 -18.70 27.17
CA LEU A 16 7.52 -17.83 26.34
C LEU A 16 7.29 -16.34 26.66
N VAL A 17 6.03 -15.92 26.75
CA VAL A 17 5.66 -14.54 27.04
C VAL A 17 5.95 -14.15 28.48
N ALA A 18 5.77 -15.06 29.44
CA ALA A 18 6.10 -14.81 30.84
C ALA A 18 7.61 -14.59 31.08
N GLU A 19 8.46 -15.12 30.20
CA GLU A 19 9.90 -14.90 30.24
C GLU A 19 10.35 -13.58 29.59
N LEU A 20 9.47 -12.87 28.87
CA LEU A 20 9.78 -11.57 28.27
C LEU A 20 10.24 -10.52 29.30
N TRP A 21 9.73 -10.61 30.52
CA TRP A 21 10.01 -9.62 31.59
C TRP A 21 10.92 -10.15 32.72
N SER A 22 11.41 -11.38 32.65
CA SER A 22 12.37 -11.88 33.63
C SER A 22 13.81 -11.67 33.15
N SER A 23 14.62 -11.02 33.99
CA SER A 23 16.01 -10.66 33.65
C SER A 23 17.00 -11.82 33.60
N ASP A 24 16.66 -13.00 34.15
CA ASP A 24 17.65 -14.03 34.48
C ASP A 24 17.62 -15.31 33.62
N GLN A 25 16.71 -15.47 32.65
CA GLN A 25 16.60 -16.75 31.91
C GLN A 25 16.60 -16.62 30.39
N TYR A 26 17.69 -16.13 29.85
CA TYR A 26 17.92 -16.10 28.37
C TYR A 26 17.91 -17.49 27.72
N ALA A 27 18.33 -18.53 28.45
CA ALA A 27 18.44 -19.90 27.95
C ALA A 27 17.09 -20.61 27.68
N GLY A 28 16.04 -20.28 28.41
CA GLY A 28 14.70 -20.88 28.21
C GLY A 28 14.02 -20.37 26.95
N ARG A 29 14.12 -19.08 26.69
CA ARG A 29 13.54 -18.38 25.52
C ARG A 29 14.08 -18.93 24.21
N LEU A 30 15.39 -19.08 24.15
CA LEU A 30 16.08 -19.58 22.96
C LEU A 30 15.58 -20.96 22.55
N LYS A 31 15.20 -21.79 23.50
CA LYS A 31 14.71 -23.14 23.24
C LYS A 31 13.36 -23.16 22.53
N PHE A 32 12.39 -22.31 22.93
CA PHE A 32 11.09 -22.19 22.26
C PHE A 32 11.20 -21.62 20.86
N VAL A 33 12.04 -20.58 20.69
CA VAL A 33 12.31 -19.98 19.40
C VAL A 33 13.06 -20.97 18.49
N THR A 34 14.05 -21.69 19.02
CA THR A 34 14.79 -22.72 18.28
C THR A 34 13.86 -23.85 17.84
N TRP A 35 12.94 -24.27 18.69
CA TRP A 35 11.93 -25.28 18.35
C TRP A 35 11.04 -24.81 17.19
N LEU A 36 10.55 -23.55 17.22
CA LEU A 36 9.79 -22.95 16.13
C LEU A 36 10.58 -22.84 14.84
N LEU A 37 11.88 -22.53 14.92
CA LEU A 37 12.76 -22.46 13.77
C LEU A 37 13.03 -23.83 13.15
N HIS A 38 13.06 -24.88 14.00
CA HIS A 38 13.38 -26.24 13.56
C HIS A 38 12.17 -26.94 12.92
N HIS A 39 11.00 -26.78 13.51
CA HIS A 39 9.79 -27.48 13.10
C HIS A 39 8.82 -26.62 12.31
N GLY A 40 8.97 -25.30 12.36
CA GLY A 40 8.09 -24.36 11.69
C GLY A 40 8.46 -24.11 10.24
N PRO A 41 7.49 -23.66 9.43
CA PRO A 41 7.76 -23.22 8.08
C PRO A 41 8.73 -22.03 8.07
N ALA A 42 9.38 -21.80 6.91
CA ALA A 42 10.38 -20.73 6.71
C ALA A 42 9.91 -19.32 7.15
N ARG A 43 8.60 -19.09 7.21
CA ARG A 43 8.00 -17.84 7.71
C ARG A 43 8.31 -17.53 9.17
N TYR A 44 8.68 -18.54 9.96
CA TYR A 44 9.08 -18.33 11.37
C TYR A 44 10.58 -18.08 11.55
N ALA A 45 11.34 -17.95 10.46
CA ALA A 45 12.77 -17.61 10.49
C ALA A 45 13.11 -16.34 11.29
N TYR A 46 12.12 -15.49 11.54
CA TYR A 46 12.24 -14.25 12.31
C TYR A 46 11.55 -14.30 13.70
N ALA A 47 11.15 -15.48 14.15
CA ALA A 47 10.46 -15.61 15.44
C ALA A 47 11.25 -15.02 16.61
N ALA A 48 12.58 -15.18 16.62
CA ALA A 48 13.47 -14.59 17.63
C ALA A 48 13.39 -13.04 17.64
N ARG A 49 13.33 -12.43 16.47
CA ARG A 49 13.24 -10.98 16.29
C ARG A 49 11.88 -10.43 16.72
N ASP A 50 10.81 -11.10 16.34
CA ASP A 50 9.45 -10.72 16.75
C ASP A 50 9.31 -10.81 18.28
N PHE A 51 9.98 -11.80 18.88
CA PHE A 51 10.02 -11.95 20.32
C PHE A 51 10.76 -10.77 21.00
N ASN A 52 11.93 -10.40 20.52
CA ASN A 52 12.69 -9.26 21.06
C ASN A 52 11.92 -7.93 20.88
N ARG A 53 11.16 -7.80 19.79
CA ARG A 53 10.30 -6.63 19.57
C ARG A 53 9.13 -6.58 20.57
N ALA A 54 8.56 -7.72 20.96
CA ALA A 54 7.49 -7.81 21.94
C ALA A 54 7.93 -7.34 23.35
N LYS A 55 9.22 -7.35 23.68
CA LYS A 55 9.76 -6.78 24.92
C LYS A 55 9.47 -5.29 25.12
N HIS A 56 9.31 -4.57 24.02
CA HIS A 56 9.05 -3.11 24.03
C HIS A 56 7.56 -2.78 23.91
N THR A 57 6.69 -3.80 23.91
CA THR A 57 5.25 -3.64 23.84
C THR A 57 4.68 -3.33 25.22
N ALA A 58 3.73 -2.43 25.33
CA ALA A 58 3.12 -2.05 26.60
C ALA A 58 2.42 -3.24 27.25
N ALA A 59 2.38 -3.27 28.58
CA ALA A 59 1.75 -4.36 29.34
C ALA A 59 0.25 -4.57 29.02
N SER A 60 -0.44 -3.57 28.46
CA SER A 60 -1.81 -3.65 27.95
C SER A 60 -1.98 -4.61 26.79
N ASP A 61 -0.92 -4.86 26.01
CA ASP A 61 -0.98 -5.64 24.78
C ASP A 61 -0.51 -7.09 24.96
N LEU A 62 -0.28 -7.49 26.21
CA LEU A 62 0.20 -8.82 26.58
C LEU A 62 -0.71 -9.94 26.07
N MET A 63 -2.03 -9.72 26.09
CA MET A 63 -3.00 -10.67 25.56
C MET A 63 -2.86 -10.86 24.05
N VAL A 64 -2.58 -9.80 23.31
CA VAL A 64 -2.39 -9.83 21.85
C VAL A 64 -1.11 -10.60 21.52
N VAL A 65 -0.02 -10.29 22.23
CA VAL A 65 1.27 -10.98 22.07
C VAL A 65 1.13 -12.47 22.37
N THR A 66 0.46 -12.82 23.46
CA THR A 66 0.22 -14.22 23.81
C THR A 66 -0.61 -14.95 22.75
N ALA A 67 -1.68 -14.32 22.25
CA ALA A 67 -2.53 -14.90 21.21
C ALA A 67 -1.76 -15.15 19.89
N LEU A 68 -0.85 -14.24 19.52
CA LEU A 68 0.02 -14.41 18.37
C LEU A 68 0.93 -15.65 18.50
N TRP A 69 1.54 -15.83 19.66
CA TRP A 69 2.41 -16.98 19.90
C TRP A 69 1.63 -18.29 20.00
N VAL A 70 0.43 -18.29 20.57
CA VAL A 70 -0.49 -19.44 20.55
C VAL A 70 -0.79 -19.87 19.12
N ALA A 71 -1.11 -18.91 18.25
CA ALA A 71 -1.39 -19.18 16.84
C ALA A 71 -0.17 -19.82 16.12
N ARG A 72 1.05 -19.32 16.38
CA ARG A 72 2.28 -19.87 15.80
C ARG A 72 2.59 -21.29 16.27
N PHE A 73 2.50 -21.55 17.56
CA PHE A 73 2.71 -22.92 18.10
C PHE A 73 1.66 -23.88 17.56
N ARG A 74 0.39 -23.48 17.49
CA ARG A 74 -0.70 -24.29 16.95
C ARG A 74 -0.47 -24.66 15.49
N ASP A 75 -0.05 -23.67 14.69
CA ASP A 75 0.21 -23.87 13.28
C ASP A 75 1.33 -24.90 13.03
N VAL A 76 2.43 -24.79 13.78
CA VAL A 76 3.51 -25.78 13.70
C VAL A 76 3.05 -27.17 14.19
N LEU A 77 2.35 -27.26 15.31
CA LEU A 77 1.84 -28.53 15.83
C LEU A 77 0.85 -29.20 14.87
N SER A 78 0.10 -28.41 14.10
CA SER A 78 -0.84 -28.93 13.09
C SER A 78 -0.13 -29.54 11.88
N SER A 79 1.09 -29.11 11.57
CA SER A 79 1.82 -29.45 10.34
C SER A 79 3.04 -30.36 10.57
N ALA A 80 3.67 -30.31 11.74
CA ALA A 80 5.00 -30.91 11.98
C ALA A 80 4.99 -32.34 12.55
N GLY A 81 3.83 -32.93 12.82
CA GLY A 81 3.70 -34.31 13.24
C GLY A 81 4.02 -34.61 14.72
N GLU A 82 4.03 -35.91 15.07
CA GLU A 82 4.07 -36.39 16.48
C GLU A 82 5.41 -36.08 17.18
N VAL A 83 6.52 -36.09 16.45
CA VAL A 83 7.87 -35.84 17.02
C VAL A 83 7.96 -34.40 17.55
N ALA A 84 7.51 -33.40 16.77
CA ALA A 84 7.52 -32.03 17.20
C ALA A 84 6.61 -31.77 18.39
N THR A 85 5.49 -32.48 18.47
CA THR A 85 4.55 -32.40 19.61
C THR A 85 5.18 -32.91 20.90
N VAL A 86 5.89 -34.05 20.84
CA VAL A 86 6.59 -34.63 21.98
C VAL A 86 7.72 -33.71 22.45
N GLU A 87 8.52 -33.17 21.54
CA GLU A 87 9.62 -32.26 21.87
C GLU A 87 9.12 -30.96 22.52
N LEU A 88 8.02 -30.40 22.05
CA LEU A 88 7.43 -29.22 22.66
C LEU A 88 6.85 -29.51 24.03
N ALA A 89 6.19 -30.66 24.20
CA ALA A 89 5.64 -31.09 25.50
C ALA A 89 6.75 -31.26 26.54
N ASP A 90 7.88 -31.88 26.17
CA ASP A 90 9.05 -32.05 27.04
C ASP A 90 9.70 -30.70 27.38
N LEU A 91 9.78 -29.77 26.41
CA LEU A 91 10.28 -28.41 26.62
C LEU A 91 9.39 -27.64 27.61
N VAL A 92 8.07 -27.71 27.46
CA VAL A 92 7.08 -27.09 28.36
C VAL A 92 7.20 -27.70 29.78
N ALA A 93 7.34 -29.04 29.91
CA ALA A 93 7.49 -29.69 31.18
C ALA A 93 8.76 -29.21 31.92
N ARG A 94 9.89 -29.20 31.25
CA ARG A 94 11.17 -28.71 31.81
C ARG A 94 11.13 -27.26 32.27
N CYS A 95 10.47 -26.38 31.50
CA CYS A 95 10.30 -24.98 31.88
C CYS A 95 9.29 -24.79 33.03
N THR A 96 8.37 -25.75 33.26
CA THR A 96 7.40 -25.68 34.35
C THR A 96 7.99 -26.18 35.67
N GLU A 97 8.86 -27.18 35.64
CA GLU A 97 9.51 -27.76 36.82
C GLU A 97 10.56 -26.84 37.47
N THR A 98 11.16 -25.93 36.69
CA THR A 98 12.16 -24.97 37.20
C THR A 98 11.56 -23.74 37.89
N ARG A 99 10.24 -23.61 37.96
CA ARG A 99 9.58 -22.46 38.61
C ARG A 99 9.24 -22.75 40.08
N VAL A 100 10.01 -22.17 41.00
CA VAL A 100 9.56 -21.82 42.36
C VAL A 100 8.61 -20.62 42.23
N PRO A 101 7.40 -20.62 42.84
CA PRO A 101 6.44 -19.55 42.62
C PRO A 101 6.95 -18.22 43.18
N PRO A 102 6.98 -17.14 42.43
CA PRO A 102 7.26 -15.83 43.00
C PRO A 102 6.01 -15.35 43.75
N HIS A 103 6.22 -14.90 44.98
CA HIS A 103 5.24 -14.13 45.72
C HIS A 103 4.73 -12.95 44.89
N ALA A 104 3.42 -12.74 44.91
CA ALA A 104 2.75 -11.61 44.32
C ALA A 104 3.31 -10.29 44.87
N ALA A 105 4.21 -9.69 44.16
CA ALA A 105 4.64 -8.33 44.42
C ALA A 105 3.66 -7.37 43.74
N ARG A 106 2.85 -6.67 44.54
CA ARG A 106 2.16 -5.45 44.11
C ARG A 106 3.21 -4.45 43.65
N VAL A 107 3.15 -4.07 42.42
CA VAL A 107 3.91 -2.92 41.90
C VAL A 107 3.19 -1.66 42.39
N THR A 108 3.72 -1.04 43.43
CA THR A 108 3.43 0.34 43.79
C THR A 108 4.54 1.19 43.15
N ASP A 109 4.15 2.04 42.23
CA ASP A 109 5.02 3.04 41.63
C ASP A 109 5.56 3.98 42.71
N THR A 110 6.84 3.82 43.02
CA THR A 110 7.60 4.86 43.73
C THR A 110 8.90 5.05 42.97
N VAL A 111 8.92 6.07 42.11
CA VAL A 111 10.14 6.58 41.52
C VAL A 111 10.82 7.43 42.56
N SER A 112 11.76 6.86 43.32
CA SER A 112 12.65 7.62 44.16
C SER A 112 14.03 7.72 43.51
N SER A 113 14.38 8.95 43.13
CA SER A 113 15.72 9.49 42.91
C SER A 113 16.79 8.52 42.39
N SER A 114 16.84 8.31 41.10
CA SER A 114 18.06 7.96 40.39
C SER A 114 18.32 9.01 39.30
N THR A 115 19.53 9.50 39.29
CA THR A 115 20.00 10.53 38.35
C THR A 115 19.97 9.96 36.96
N VAL A 116 18.97 10.35 36.19
CA VAL A 116 18.83 9.95 34.78
C VAL A 116 19.74 10.88 33.95
N THR A 117 20.83 10.34 33.43
CA THR A 117 21.77 11.02 32.53
C THR A 117 21.37 11.00 31.06
N SER A 118 20.13 10.68 30.76
CA SER A 118 19.58 10.77 29.39
C SER A 118 18.35 11.66 29.37
N PRO A 119 18.22 12.59 28.42
CA PRO A 119 17.07 13.48 28.36
C PRO A 119 15.82 12.70 28.03
N LEU A 120 14.93 12.60 29.00
CA LEU A 120 13.55 12.12 28.80
C LEU A 120 12.77 13.29 28.19
N ILE A 121 12.36 13.15 26.93
CA ILE A 121 11.46 14.14 26.33
C ILE A 121 10.03 13.72 26.66
N GLN A 122 9.45 14.38 27.65
CA GLN A 122 8.05 14.26 27.98
C GLN A 122 7.29 15.27 27.11
N ILE A 123 6.43 14.78 26.20
CA ILE A 123 5.57 15.65 25.37
C ILE A 123 4.38 16.09 26.23
N GLY A 124 4.60 17.14 27.04
CA GLY A 124 3.55 17.95 27.61
C GLY A 124 3.58 19.32 26.93
N SER A 125 2.47 20.04 26.90
CA SER A 125 2.37 21.36 26.31
C SER A 125 3.53 22.27 26.76
N ILE A 126 4.39 22.69 25.83
CA ILE A 126 5.51 23.59 26.09
C ILE A 126 4.95 25.02 26.05
N ASP A 127 5.05 25.71 27.18
CA ASP A 127 4.78 27.13 27.27
C ASP A 127 5.86 27.91 26.47
N PRO A 128 5.49 28.79 25.53
CA PRO A 128 6.44 29.43 24.62
C PRO A 128 7.37 30.46 25.24
N THR A 129 7.35 30.67 26.55
CA THR A 129 8.13 31.73 27.24
C THR A 129 9.46 31.32 27.80
N THR A 130 9.93 30.08 27.67
CA THR A 130 11.22 29.61 28.18
C THR A 130 12.11 29.00 27.10
N VAL A 131 12.49 29.78 26.10
CA VAL A 131 13.57 29.40 25.19
C VAL A 131 14.80 30.23 25.54
N ASN A 132 15.75 29.63 26.26
CA ASN A 132 17.07 30.20 26.42
C ASN A 132 17.80 30.20 25.08
N GLU A 133 18.21 31.39 24.64
CA GLU A 133 19.03 31.59 23.44
C GLU A 133 20.46 31.05 23.69
N ALA A 134 20.65 29.76 23.39
CA ALA A 134 21.99 29.24 23.13
C ALA A 134 22.12 28.98 21.63
N PRO A 135 23.23 29.30 20.97
CA PRO A 135 23.37 29.06 19.54
C PRO A 135 23.39 27.55 19.28
N VAL A 136 22.29 27.03 18.68
CA VAL A 136 22.20 25.66 18.25
C VAL A 136 22.86 25.56 16.87
N MET A 137 24.07 25.01 16.82
CA MET A 137 24.68 24.56 15.58
C MET A 137 24.10 23.19 15.21
N GLY A 138 23.12 23.16 14.32
CA GLY A 138 22.49 21.94 13.81
C GLY A 138 21.16 22.25 13.13
N ASP A 139 20.73 21.36 12.26
CA ASP A 139 19.47 21.48 11.51
C ASP A 139 18.27 21.64 12.44
N HIS A 140 17.60 22.77 12.32
CA HIS A 140 16.43 23.09 13.12
C HIS A 140 15.19 22.50 12.44
N LEU A 141 14.65 21.41 13.00
CA LEU A 141 13.37 20.83 12.54
C LEU A 141 12.21 21.49 13.30
N ASP A 142 11.39 22.26 12.58
CA ASP A 142 10.20 22.91 13.13
C ASP A 142 8.98 21.97 13.01
N PHE A 143 8.50 21.48 14.14
CA PHE A 143 7.33 20.59 14.24
C PHE A 143 6.03 21.34 14.61
N ARG A 144 6.03 22.67 14.62
CA ARG A 144 4.84 23.45 14.99
C ARG A 144 3.71 23.25 14.00
N GLY A 145 2.56 22.76 14.48
CA GLY A 145 1.35 22.55 13.69
C GLY A 145 1.24 21.20 12.98
N GLY A 146 2.19 20.29 13.15
CA GLY A 146 2.13 18.94 12.56
C GLY A 146 1.46 17.93 13.48
N THR A 147 0.48 17.20 12.97
CA THR A 147 -0.07 15.99 13.63
C THR A 147 0.58 14.76 13.01
N PHE A 148 1.31 13.99 13.79
CA PHE A 148 2.05 12.83 13.31
C PHE A 148 1.38 11.54 13.79
N PRO A 149 0.68 10.79 12.92
CA PRO A 149 0.16 9.47 13.26
C PRO A 149 1.29 8.44 13.15
N GLY A 150 2.13 8.32 14.18
CA GLY A 150 3.22 7.36 14.22
C GLY A 150 4.50 7.89 14.86
N ASN A 151 5.50 7.02 15.04
CA ASN A 151 6.79 7.39 15.59
C ASN A 151 7.56 8.30 14.62
N VAL A 152 7.73 9.56 15.00
CA VAL A 152 8.62 10.49 14.29
C VAL A 152 10.04 10.25 14.77
N ILE A 153 10.92 9.76 13.89
CA ILE A 153 12.37 9.70 14.16
C ILE A 153 12.94 11.07 13.80
N ALA A 154 13.01 11.96 14.80
CA ALA A 154 13.51 13.33 14.63
C ALA A 154 15.03 13.43 14.39
N LYS A 155 15.78 12.35 14.54
CA LYS A 155 17.22 12.32 14.32
C LYS A 155 17.63 10.98 13.69
N GLN A 156 17.98 11.02 12.44
CA GLN A 156 18.85 10.02 11.86
C GLN A 156 20.28 10.41 12.28
N TYR A 157 20.90 9.66 13.17
CA TYR A 157 22.31 9.88 13.49
C TYR A 157 23.14 9.44 12.28
N ASN A 158 23.40 10.37 11.37
CA ASN A 158 24.51 10.25 10.46
C ASN A 158 25.76 10.49 11.31
N TYR A 159 26.36 9.43 11.84
CA TYR A 159 27.71 9.51 12.37
C TYR A 159 28.67 9.76 11.20
N ALA A 160 28.82 11.02 10.80
CA ALA A 160 30.01 11.41 10.08
C ALA A 160 31.17 11.24 11.09
N PRO A 161 32.16 10.37 10.84
CA PRO A 161 33.28 10.19 11.73
C PRO A 161 33.99 11.55 11.87
N GLN A 162 34.11 12.04 13.11
CA GLN A 162 34.98 13.19 13.34
C GLN A 162 36.41 12.77 13.00
N PRO A 163 37.15 13.54 12.21
CA PRO A 163 38.55 13.25 11.93
C PRO A 163 39.31 13.15 13.26
N GLY A 164 39.80 11.92 13.58
CA GLY A 164 40.53 11.65 14.83
C GLY A 164 39.78 10.85 15.90
N ALA A 165 38.49 10.53 15.73
CA ALA A 165 37.80 9.60 16.63
C ALA A 165 38.23 8.16 16.26
N GLY A 166 38.75 7.40 17.23
CA GLY A 166 39.05 5.97 17.05
C GLY A 166 37.81 5.15 16.74
N LEU A 167 37.99 3.94 16.23
CA LEU A 167 36.86 3.02 15.97
C LEU A 167 36.07 2.76 17.26
N PRO A 168 34.73 2.60 17.20
CA PRO A 168 33.92 2.29 18.37
C PRO A 168 34.32 0.93 18.97
N ASP A 169 34.15 0.80 20.29
CA ASP A 169 34.47 -0.45 21.01
C ASP A 169 33.65 -1.62 20.44
N PRO A 170 34.27 -2.74 20.04
CA PRO A 170 33.61 -3.92 19.52
C PRO A 170 32.50 -4.47 20.44
N ASP A 171 32.60 -4.26 21.75
CA ASP A 171 31.57 -4.69 22.69
C ASP A 171 30.26 -3.91 22.56
N SER A 172 30.30 -2.74 21.94
CA SER A 172 29.11 -1.92 21.64
C SER A 172 28.41 -2.30 20.33
N TRP A 173 29.03 -3.16 19.49
CA TRP A 173 28.45 -3.53 18.21
C TRP A 173 27.28 -4.50 18.41
N PRO A 174 26.15 -4.30 17.70
CA PRO A 174 25.01 -5.21 17.80
C PRO A 174 25.40 -6.59 17.27
N THR A 175 24.75 -7.62 17.80
CA THR A 175 24.85 -8.98 17.24
C THR A 175 23.96 -9.12 15.99
N ILE A 176 24.17 -10.17 15.20
CA ILE A 176 23.28 -10.49 14.06
C ILE A 176 21.85 -10.63 14.53
N GLU A 177 21.62 -11.14 15.75
CA GLU A 177 20.28 -11.29 16.34
C GLU A 177 19.64 -9.93 16.65
N ASP A 178 20.41 -8.97 17.14
CA ASP A 178 19.91 -7.69 17.63
C ASP A 178 19.87 -6.58 16.57
N VAL A 179 20.73 -6.67 15.53
CA VAL A 179 20.83 -5.61 14.53
C VAL A 179 19.58 -5.52 13.66
N ASP A 180 19.02 -4.31 13.53
CA ASP A 180 17.94 -4.07 12.56
C ASP A 180 18.51 -4.05 11.14
N PRO A 181 18.10 -4.96 10.23
CA PRO A 181 18.57 -4.97 8.84
C PRO A 181 18.30 -3.66 8.09
N VAL A 182 17.33 -2.86 8.54
CA VAL A 182 17.09 -1.54 7.95
C VAL A 182 18.28 -0.59 8.16
N THR A 183 18.94 -0.68 9.31
CA THR A 183 20.16 0.10 9.59
C THR A 183 21.35 -0.35 8.75
N LEU A 184 21.28 -1.55 8.18
CA LEU A 184 22.26 -2.13 7.26
C LEU A 184 21.93 -1.85 5.78
N GLY A 185 21.00 -0.93 5.47
CA GLY A 185 20.62 -0.60 4.10
C GLY A 185 19.52 -1.47 3.49
N VAL A 186 18.93 -2.40 4.26
CA VAL A 186 17.76 -3.15 3.78
C VAL A 186 16.53 -2.24 3.76
N ARG A 187 15.95 -2.03 2.59
CA ARG A 187 14.76 -1.18 2.46
C ARG A 187 13.53 -1.85 3.06
N GLN A 188 12.76 -1.05 3.77
CA GLN A 188 11.45 -1.47 4.27
C GLN A 188 10.46 -1.56 3.12
N THR A 189 9.50 -2.47 3.25
CA THR A 189 8.29 -2.50 2.42
C THR A 189 7.18 -1.75 3.13
N ARG A 190 6.21 -1.23 2.37
CA ARG A 190 5.01 -0.65 2.98
C ARG A 190 4.29 -1.72 3.80
N ARG A 191 3.82 -1.31 4.97
CA ARG A 191 3.05 -2.16 5.88
C ARG A 191 1.72 -1.50 6.21
N LEU A 192 0.70 -2.32 6.41
CA LEU A 192 -0.60 -1.91 6.91
C LEU A 192 -0.85 -2.60 8.26
N GLY A 193 -1.27 -1.84 9.25
CA GLY A 193 -1.48 -2.36 10.60
C GLY A 193 -0.21 -2.94 11.22
N GLU A 194 -0.26 -4.19 11.68
CA GLU A 194 0.81 -4.87 12.41
C GLU A 194 1.80 -5.64 11.51
N GLU A 195 1.74 -5.48 10.19
CA GLU A 195 2.67 -6.15 9.29
C GLU A 195 4.13 -5.81 9.63
N SER A 196 5.04 -6.78 9.47
CA SER A 196 6.48 -6.54 9.61
C SER A 196 6.96 -5.48 8.60
N GLY A 197 7.94 -4.66 8.96
CA GLY A 197 8.56 -3.71 8.05
C GLY A 197 9.27 -4.35 6.84
N LEU A 198 9.54 -5.65 6.88
CA LEU A 198 10.16 -6.41 5.80
C LEU A 198 9.22 -7.53 5.37
N ALA A 199 9.00 -7.67 4.05
CA ALA A 199 8.30 -8.81 3.48
C ALA A 199 9.08 -10.11 3.76
N CYS A 200 8.38 -11.25 3.75
CA CYS A 200 9.02 -12.57 3.82
C CYS A 200 10.10 -12.70 2.74
N TYR A 201 11.21 -13.35 3.09
CA TYR A 201 12.27 -13.61 2.11
C TYR A 201 11.90 -14.83 1.27
N VAL A 202 11.85 -14.65 -0.03
CA VAL A 202 11.70 -15.76 -0.97
C VAL A 202 13.06 -16.17 -1.45
N THR A 203 13.39 -17.46 -1.31
CA THR A 203 14.68 -18.03 -1.72
C THR A 203 14.98 -17.72 -3.18
N ARG A 204 16.13 -17.08 -3.41
CA ARG A 204 16.63 -16.72 -4.74
C ARG A 204 17.49 -17.86 -5.31
N ASP A 205 17.60 -17.92 -6.62
CA ASP A 205 18.47 -18.93 -7.26
C ASP A 205 19.95 -18.77 -6.86
N VAL A 206 20.35 -17.55 -6.49
CA VAL A 206 21.72 -17.25 -6.03
C VAL A 206 22.01 -17.77 -4.62
N ASP A 207 21.01 -18.09 -3.82
CA ASP A 207 21.20 -18.53 -2.42
C ASP A 207 21.97 -19.84 -2.34
N GLU A 208 21.85 -20.71 -3.36
CA GLU A 208 22.70 -21.91 -3.48
C GLU A 208 24.19 -21.56 -3.61
N ALA A 209 24.50 -20.54 -4.41
CA ALA A 209 25.88 -20.07 -4.59
C ALA A 209 26.41 -19.37 -3.33
N LEU A 210 25.52 -18.91 -2.44
CA LEU A 210 25.89 -18.29 -1.17
C LEU A 210 26.23 -19.34 -0.10
N ARG A 211 25.90 -20.60 -0.30
CA ARG A 211 26.35 -21.67 0.60
C ARG A 211 27.89 -21.79 0.56
N GLY A 212 28.53 -21.79 1.72
CA GLY A 212 29.96 -21.91 1.85
C GLY A 212 30.79 -20.69 1.37
N TRP A 213 30.20 -19.52 1.18
CA TRP A 213 30.93 -18.30 0.82
C TRP A 213 32.04 -17.95 1.84
N ARG A 214 31.81 -18.23 3.11
CA ARG A 214 32.76 -17.97 4.21
C ARG A 214 34.09 -18.70 4.04
N GLN A 215 34.09 -19.87 3.43
CA GLN A 215 35.28 -20.72 3.25
C GLN A 215 36.11 -20.37 2.00
N ARG A 216 35.62 -19.47 1.15
CA ARG A 216 36.28 -19.08 -0.10
C ARG A 216 37.30 -17.98 0.15
N ASP A 217 36.93 -16.74 -0.09
CA ASP A 217 37.88 -15.62 -0.06
C ASP A 217 37.66 -14.67 1.13
N GLY A 218 36.81 -15.03 2.09
CA GLY A 218 36.44 -14.20 3.25
C GLY A 218 35.68 -12.91 2.92
N LEU A 219 35.45 -12.64 1.64
CA LEU A 219 34.70 -11.49 1.13
C LEU A 219 33.55 -11.96 0.26
N LEU A 220 32.33 -11.66 0.69
CA LEU A 220 31.11 -11.81 -0.10
C LEU A 220 30.76 -10.46 -0.74
N VAL A 221 30.73 -10.39 -2.06
CA VAL A 221 30.22 -9.21 -2.78
C VAL A 221 28.97 -9.59 -3.55
N ILE A 222 27.86 -8.92 -3.24
CA ILE A 222 26.61 -9.08 -3.98
C ILE A 222 26.43 -7.87 -4.88
N THR A 223 26.35 -8.12 -6.20
CA THR A 223 26.14 -7.07 -7.20
C THR A 223 24.75 -7.12 -7.81
N GLY A 224 24.34 -6.05 -8.46
CA GLY A 224 23.06 -5.96 -9.16
C GLY A 224 22.60 -4.53 -9.37
N GLY A 225 21.60 -4.35 -10.21
CA GLY A 225 20.99 -3.06 -10.49
C GLY A 225 20.30 -2.43 -9.27
N PRO A 226 19.71 -1.23 -9.43
CA PRO A 226 18.96 -0.58 -8.36
C PRO A 226 17.79 -1.45 -7.86
N LEU A 227 17.58 -1.46 -6.56
CA LEU A 227 16.44 -2.12 -5.89
C LEU A 227 16.28 -3.63 -6.19
N THR A 228 17.35 -4.32 -6.59
CA THR A 228 17.31 -5.78 -6.88
C THR A 228 17.29 -6.64 -5.62
N GLY A 229 17.46 -6.04 -4.44
CA GLY A 229 17.46 -6.74 -3.15
C GLY A 229 18.84 -7.17 -2.67
N LYS A 230 19.92 -6.53 -3.14
CA LYS A 230 21.31 -6.82 -2.73
C LYS A 230 21.49 -6.90 -1.22
N SER A 231 21.18 -5.80 -0.52
CA SER A 231 21.34 -5.73 0.94
C SER A 231 20.45 -6.74 1.67
N ARG A 232 19.24 -7.03 1.14
CA ARG A 232 18.34 -8.05 1.70
C ARG A 232 18.93 -9.46 1.55
N THR A 233 19.46 -9.80 0.38
CA THR A 233 20.09 -11.10 0.12
C THR A 233 21.40 -11.24 0.93
N ALA A 234 22.22 -10.19 1.00
CA ALA A 234 23.43 -10.16 1.82
C ALA A 234 23.11 -10.37 3.32
N TRP A 235 22.09 -9.67 3.82
CA TRP A 235 21.61 -9.87 5.18
C TRP A 235 21.15 -11.32 5.42
N THR A 236 20.35 -11.88 4.50
CA THR A 236 19.86 -13.25 4.63
C THR A 236 21.01 -14.26 4.59
N ALA A 237 22.00 -14.05 3.74
CA ALA A 237 23.21 -14.88 3.70
C ALA A 237 23.99 -14.81 5.03
N MET A 238 24.17 -13.61 5.58
CA MET A 238 24.82 -13.41 6.88
C MET A 238 24.05 -14.11 7.99
N PHE A 239 22.73 -13.91 8.05
CA PHE A 239 21.85 -14.49 9.06
C PHE A 239 21.82 -16.02 9.03
N ASN A 240 21.82 -16.62 7.83
CA ASN A 240 21.74 -18.08 7.65
C ASN A 240 23.08 -18.81 7.83
N HIS A 241 24.21 -18.14 7.66
CA HIS A 241 25.51 -18.81 7.59
C HIS A 241 26.52 -18.38 8.67
N LEU A 242 26.18 -17.38 9.50
CA LEU A 242 26.98 -16.99 10.65
C LEU A 242 26.23 -17.28 11.95
N GLU A 243 26.98 -17.36 13.03
CA GLU A 243 26.41 -17.55 14.36
C GLU A 243 25.67 -16.27 14.80
N LEU A 244 24.46 -16.38 15.36
CA LEU A 244 23.60 -15.24 15.69
C LEU A 244 24.25 -14.25 16.65
N HIS A 245 25.13 -14.72 17.52
CA HIS A 245 25.89 -13.87 18.45
C HIS A 245 27.10 -13.15 17.83
N THR A 246 27.37 -13.37 16.53
CA THR A 246 28.41 -12.64 15.81
C THR A 246 28.09 -11.15 15.80
N ARG A 247 29.07 -10.32 16.19
CA ARG A 247 28.90 -8.86 16.22
C ARG A 247 29.09 -8.25 14.84
N VAL A 248 28.20 -7.36 14.46
CA VAL A 248 28.17 -6.72 13.14
C VAL A 248 28.76 -5.31 13.27
N TYR A 249 29.83 -5.08 12.53
CA TYR A 249 30.36 -3.73 12.35
C TYR A 249 29.96 -3.20 10.97
N ALA A 250 29.14 -2.14 10.93
CA ALA A 250 28.74 -1.42 9.73
C ALA A 250 29.26 0.02 9.83
N PRO A 251 30.48 0.28 9.34
CA PRO A 251 31.07 1.60 9.41
C PRO A 251 30.34 2.59 8.50
N PRO A 252 30.23 3.88 8.88
CA PRO A 252 29.86 4.93 7.95
C PRO A 252 30.85 5.05 6.79
N PRO A 253 30.44 5.50 5.61
CA PRO A 253 31.33 5.79 4.50
C PRO A 253 32.49 6.71 4.89
N GLY A 254 33.71 6.43 4.42
CA GLY A 254 34.88 7.23 4.73
C GLY A 254 35.55 6.95 6.07
N THR A 255 35.06 5.94 6.83
CA THR A 255 35.72 5.49 8.07
C THR A 255 37.09 4.88 7.76
N ASP A 256 38.11 5.27 8.53
CA ASP A 256 39.45 4.65 8.48
C ASP A 256 39.44 3.25 9.10
N LEU A 257 39.50 2.21 8.26
CA LEU A 257 39.43 0.81 8.67
C LEU A 257 40.81 0.19 8.99
N ARG A 258 41.91 0.89 8.77
CA ARG A 258 43.29 0.35 8.95
C ARG A 258 43.59 -0.09 10.37
N SER A 259 42.98 0.54 11.36
CA SER A 259 43.15 0.19 12.78
C SER A 259 42.22 -0.97 13.23
N LEU A 260 41.29 -1.41 12.42
CA LEU A 260 40.31 -2.45 12.76
C LEU A 260 40.96 -3.79 13.16
N PRO A 261 41.93 -4.34 12.43
CA PRO A 261 42.58 -5.60 12.83
C PRO A 261 43.27 -5.52 14.20
N GLY A 262 43.89 -4.38 14.51
CA GLY A 262 44.52 -4.14 15.82
C GLY A 262 43.50 -4.15 16.95
N LEU A 263 42.36 -3.50 16.75
CA LEU A 263 41.27 -3.45 17.69
C LEU A 263 40.69 -4.86 17.96
N LEU A 264 40.47 -5.65 16.90
CA LEU A 264 39.86 -6.99 17.01
C LEU A 264 40.82 -8.02 17.63
N ARG A 265 42.15 -7.90 17.42
CA ARG A 265 43.14 -8.74 18.14
C ARG A 265 43.09 -8.51 19.65
N ALA A 266 42.83 -7.29 20.07
CA ALA A 266 42.74 -6.95 21.51
C ALA A 266 41.42 -7.42 22.16
N ARG A 267 40.43 -7.79 21.37
CA ARG A 267 39.09 -8.19 21.84
C ARG A 267 38.71 -9.52 21.19
N PRO A 268 38.89 -10.67 21.86
CA PRO A 268 38.48 -11.95 21.32
C PRO A 268 36.94 -12.03 21.20
N GLY A 269 36.47 -12.46 20.04
CA GLY A 269 35.03 -12.56 19.72
C GLY A 269 34.80 -12.99 18.28
N THR A 270 33.54 -13.18 17.92
CA THR A 270 33.14 -13.43 16.53
C THR A 270 32.59 -12.14 15.93
N TYR A 271 33.12 -11.76 14.78
CA TYR A 271 32.84 -10.47 14.14
C TYR A 271 32.54 -10.65 12.66
N VAL A 272 31.78 -9.72 12.10
CA VAL A 272 31.56 -9.58 10.65
C VAL A 272 31.61 -8.09 10.29
N LEU A 273 32.29 -7.77 9.20
CA LEU A 273 32.32 -6.42 8.64
C LEU A 273 31.26 -6.32 7.55
N TRP A 274 30.33 -5.38 7.72
CA TRP A 274 29.25 -5.11 6.75
C TRP A 274 29.53 -3.80 6.00
N LEU A 275 29.60 -3.88 4.66
CA LEU A 275 29.89 -2.76 3.77
C LEU A 275 28.80 -2.62 2.70
N ASP A 276 27.71 -1.92 3.04
CA ASP A 276 26.70 -1.58 2.04
C ASP A 276 27.23 -0.46 1.14
N GLU A 277 27.05 -0.59 -0.19
CA GLU A 277 27.67 0.29 -1.19
C GLU A 277 29.20 0.31 -1.05
N LEU A 278 29.82 -0.86 -1.30
CA LEU A 278 31.27 -1.10 -1.14
C LEU A 278 32.14 0.00 -1.78
N GLU A 279 31.71 0.57 -2.90
CA GLU A 279 32.38 1.68 -3.58
C GLU A 279 32.70 2.87 -2.67
N ARG A 280 31.90 3.09 -1.64
CA ARG A 280 32.10 4.17 -0.65
C ARG A 280 33.12 3.81 0.43
N HIS A 281 33.54 2.56 0.48
CA HIS A 281 34.46 2.01 1.46
C HIS A 281 35.78 1.56 0.83
N LEU A 282 36.01 1.88 -0.44
CA LEU A 282 37.26 1.64 -1.17
C LEU A 282 38.17 2.87 -1.05
N GLY A 283 39.49 2.63 -1.14
CA GLY A 283 40.49 3.70 -1.11
C GLY A 283 41.52 3.50 -0.01
N ASP A 284 42.38 4.49 0.20
CA ASP A 284 43.61 4.38 1.07
C ASP A 284 43.30 4.14 2.56
N GLN A 285 42.11 4.53 3.02
CA GLN A 285 41.65 4.31 4.39
C GLN A 285 40.57 3.25 4.50
N GLY A 286 40.05 2.77 3.37
CA GLY A 286 38.97 1.80 3.28
C GLY A 286 39.47 0.37 3.20
N LEU A 287 38.63 -0.49 2.59
CA LEU A 287 38.94 -1.88 2.34
C LEU A 287 39.91 -2.00 1.15
N ASP A 288 41.08 -2.47 1.42
CA ASP A 288 42.07 -2.90 0.42
C ASP A 288 42.42 -4.39 0.56
N LEU A 289 43.27 -4.88 -0.28
CA LEU A 289 43.66 -6.29 -0.28
C LEU A 289 44.44 -6.66 0.99
N GLY A 290 45.29 -5.76 1.51
CA GLY A 290 46.08 -6.00 2.72
C GLY A 290 45.19 -6.12 3.95
N LEU A 291 44.23 -5.22 4.09
CA LEU A 291 43.23 -5.22 5.17
C LEU A 291 42.37 -6.49 5.08
N LEU A 292 41.91 -6.88 3.88
CA LEU A 292 41.14 -8.11 3.70
C LEU A 292 41.93 -9.35 4.13
N ASP A 293 43.19 -9.43 3.75
CA ASP A 293 44.07 -10.56 4.15
C ASP A 293 44.29 -10.61 5.67
N GLU A 294 44.34 -9.45 6.35
CA GLU A 294 44.41 -9.40 7.81
C GLU A 294 43.12 -9.81 8.50
N LEU A 295 41.97 -9.34 8.01
CA LEU A 295 40.64 -9.72 8.52
C LEU A 295 40.42 -11.23 8.33
N ASN A 296 40.83 -11.81 7.20
CA ASN A 296 40.74 -13.23 6.95
C ASN A 296 41.57 -14.06 7.93
N ARG A 297 42.80 -13.59 8.27
CA ARG A 297 43.62 -14.26 9.29
C ARG A 297 42.99 -14.22 10.69
N LEU A 298 42.19 -13.20 10.96
CA LEU A 298 41.40 -13.07 12.21
C LEU A 298 40.07 -13.84 12.17
N GLY A 299 39.74 -14.46 11.03
CA GLY A 299 38.44 -15.14 10.86
C GLY A 299 37.24 -14.21 10.76
N VAL A 300 37.48 -12.95 10.41
CA VAL A 300 36.43 -11.89 10.29
C VAL A 300 35.99 -11.82 8.83
N PRO A 301 34.84 -12.39 8.46
CA PRO A 301 34.32 -12.28 7.13
C PRO A 301 33.82 -10.87 6.81
N VAL A 302 33.88 -10.49 5.54
CA VAL A 302 33.38 -9.23 5.01
C VAL A 302 32.18 -9.50 4.11
N VAL A 303 31.07 -8.84 4.36
CA VAL A 303 29.86 -8.89 3.55
C VAL A 303 29.62 -7.53 2.94
N ALA A 304 29.55 -7.47 1.62
CA ALA A 304 29.45 -6.22 0.89
C ALA A 304 28.40 -6.27 -0.21
N THR A 305 27.82 -5.11 -0.51
CA THR A 305 26.97 -4.92 -1.69
C THR A 305 27.56 -3.87 -2.61
N MET A 306 27.26 -3.93 -3.89
CA MET A 306 27.75 -2.97 -4.89
C MET A 306 26.81 -2.90 -6.08
N SER A 307 26.69 -1.76 -6.76
CA SER A 307 25.97 -1.72 -8.03
C SER A 307 26.76 -2.41 -9.15
N ASP A 308 26.07 -2.93 -10.18
CA ASP A 308 26.76 -3.52 -11.34
C ASP A 308 27.65 -2.48 -12.03
N GLU A 309 27.20 -1.23 -12.13
CA GLU A 309 27.93 -0.13 -12.76
C GLU A 309 29.22 0.21 -11.99
N GLU A 310 29.14 0.40 -10.66
CA GLU A 310 30.31 0.68 -9.85
C GLU A 310 31.26 -0.53 -9.79
N TYR A 311 30.71 -1.76 -9.78
CA TYR A 311 31.54 -2.96 -9.85
C TYR A 311 32.35 -2.99 -11.15
N GLU A 312 31.74 -2.76 -12.31
CA GLU A 312 32.43 -2.74 -13.61
C GLU A 312 33.47 -1.61 -13.66
N LYS A 313 33.13 -0.41 -13.21
CA LYS A 313 34.04 0.74 -13.14
C LYS A 313 35.28 0.47 -12.29
N HIS A 314 35.11 -0.07 -11.09
CA HIS A 314 36.22 -0.34 -10.18
C HIS A 314 36.99 -1.62 -10.55
N ARG A 315 36.33 -2.63 -11.09
CA ARG A 315 36.95 -3.92 -11.49
C ARG A 315 37.86 -3.77 -12.69
N PHE A 316 37.45 -2.94 -13.65
CA PHE A 316 38.19 -2.74 -14.91
C PHE A 316 38.97 -1.42 -14.96
N GLY A 317 38.91 -0.64 -13.89
CA GLY A 317 39.73 0.56 -13.73
C GLY A 317 41.15 0.28 -13.28
N ASP A 318 42.01 1.28 -13.35
CA ASP A 318 43.45 1.17 -13.01
C ASP A 318 43.75 1.34 -11.50
N GLY A 319 42.73 1.46 -10.66
CA GLY A 319 42.86 1.73 -9.22
C GLY A 319 43.18 0.50 -8.35
N PRO A 320 43.58 0.68 -7.09
CA PRO A 320 43.86 -0.39 -6.13
C PRO A 320 42.65 -1.32 -5.89
N ALA A 321 41.43 -0.80 -6.01
CA ALA A 321 40.21 -1.57 -5.91
C ALA A 321 40.07 -2.68 -6.97
N SER A 322 40.65 -2.48 -8.17
CA SER A 322 40.65 -3.49 -9.22
C SER A 322 41.35 -4.78 -8.78
N ARG A 323 42.42 -4.69 -7.99
CA ARG A 323 43.14 -5.85 -7.45
C ARG A 323 42.30 -6.62 -6.43
N LEU A 324 41.59 -5.91 -5.55
CA LEU A 324 40.67 -6.49 -4.59
C LEU A 324 39.53 -7.23 -5.32
N LEU A 325 38.84 -6.54 -6.22
CA LEU A 325 37.72 -7.09 -6.96
C LEU A 325 38.07 -8.19 -7.95
N SER A 326 39.34 -8.24 -8.42
CA SER A 326 39.80 -9.34 -9.29
C SER A 326 39.92 -10.67 -8.59
N ARG A 327 40.12 -10.69 -7.28
CA ARG A 327 40.15 -11.92 -6.47
C ARG A 327 38.74 -12.38 -6.04
N THR A 328 37.74 -11.51 -6.12
CA THR A 328 36.38 -11.82 -5.67
C THR A 328 35.57 -12.44 -6.81
N ARG A 329 34.66 -13.33 -6.45
CA ARG A 329 33.62 -13.84 -7.35
C ARG A 329 32.27 -13.23 -6.91
N PRO A 330 31.86 -12.10 -7.52
CA PRO A 330 30.63 -11.47 -7.11
C PRO A 330 29.41 -12.35 -7.41
N VAL A 331 28.43 -12.31 -6.53
CA VAL A 331 27.14 -12.94 -6.75
C VAL A 331 26.21 -11.90 -7.34
N ARG A 332 25.87 -12.07 -8.62
CA ARG A 332 25.05 -11.09 -9.34
C ARG A 332 23.57 -11.38 -9.18
N LEU A 333 22.83 -10.40 -8.67
CA LEU A 333 21.37 -10.43 -8.60
C LEU A 333 20.74 -9.80 -9.84
N ARG A 334 19.88 -10.56 -10.50
CA ARG A 334 19.07 -10.05 -11.60
C ARG A 334 17.84 -9.33 -11.07
N SER A 335 17.45 -8.21 -11.70
CA SER A 335 16.21 -7.49 -11.38
C SER A 335 14.97 -8.33 -11.71
N ARG A 336 14.98 -9.04 -12.83
CA ARG A 336 13.91 -9.98 -13.19
C ARG A 336 14.17 -11.34 -12.54
N TRP A 337 13.18 -11.82 -11.83
CA TRP A 337 13.21 -13.11 -11.19
C TRP A 337 13.07 -14.24 -12.21
N SER A 338 13.73 -15.35 -11.98
CA SER A 338 13.60 -16.55 -12.80
C SER A 338 12.21 -17.18 -12.64
N LYS A 339 11.87 -18.11 -13.56
CA LYS A 339 10.61 -18.85 -13.46
C LYS A 339 10.52 -19.63 -12.13
N ALA A 340 11.61 -20.27 -11.71
CA ALA A 340 11.67 -21.01 -10.46
C ALA A 340 11.53 -20.10 -9.22
N GLU A 341 12.09 -18.89 -9.25
CA GLU A 341 11.90 -17.90 -8.19
C GLU A 341 10.44 -17.42 -8.13
N LEU A 342 9.78 -17.24 -9.28
CA LEU A 342 8.36 -16.86 -9.34
C LEU A 342 7.43 -17.99 -8.91
N GLU A 343 7.78 -19.24 -9.17
CA GLU A 343 7.06 -20.41 -8.66
C GLU A 343 7.13 -20.46 -7.13
N ARG A 344 8.33 -20.29 -6.55
CA ARG A 344 8.49 -20.19 -5.08
C ARG A 344 7.75 -19.00 -4.48
N LEU A 345 7.72 -17.87 -5.19
CA LEU A 345 6.93 -16.71 -4.77
C LEU A 345 5.43 -17.02 -4.72
N ALA A 346 4.91 -17.75 -5.72
CA ALA A 346 3.49 -18.11 -5.80
C ALA A 346 3.06 -19.07 -4.67
N GLU A 347 4.00 -19.82 -4.08
CA GLU A 347 3.74 -20.69 -2.92
C GLU A 347 3.61 -19.90 -1.61
N VAL A 348 4.09 -18.66 -1.56
CA VAL A 348 4.00 -17.81 -0.36
C VAL A 348 2.63 -17.12 -0.33
N THR A 349 1.75 -17.59 0.52
CA THR A 349 0.37 -17.07 0.65
C THR A 349 0.16 -16.19 1.88
N ASP A 350 1.10 -16.19 2.82
CA ASP A 350 0.93 -15.57 4.15
C ASP A 350 1.39 -14.10 4.21
N ASP A 351 2.09 -13.62 3.19
CA ASP A 351 2.47 -12.22 3.06
C ASP A 351 1.71 -11.57 1.91
N ALA A 352 0.70 -10.78 2.24
CA ALA A 352 -0.18 -10.12 1.26
C ALA A 352 0.61 -9.27 0.25
N ARG A 353 1.74 -8.68 0.64
CA ARG A 353 2.60 -7.88 -0.24
C ARG A 353 3.26 -8.71 -1.34
N LEU A 354 3.59 -9.97 -1.03
CA LEU A 354 4.15 -10.91 -2.01
C LEU A 354 3.07 -11.42 -2.96
N VAL A 355 1.86 -11.66 -2.45
CA VAL A 355 0.68 -11.99 -3.27
C VAL A 355 0.37 -10.83 -4.22
N ASP A 356 0.35 -9.60 -3.72
CA ASP A 356 0.16 -8.39 -4.53
C ASP A 356 1.26 -8.25 -5.59
N ALA A 357 2.52 -8.54 -5.24
CA ALA A 357 3.63 -8.49 -6.19
C ALA A 357 3.45 -9.46 -7.36
N VAL A 358 2.86 -10.65 -7.14
CA VAL A 358 2.51 -11.57 -8.24
C VAL A 358 1.53 -10.93 -9.20
N GLN A 359 0.51 -10.26 -8.67
CA GLN A 359 -0.60 -9.70 -9.46
C GLN A 359 -0.25 -8.36 -10.10
N TRP A 360 0.45 -7.47 -9.38
CA TRP A 360 0.53 -6.05 -9.71
C TRP A 360 1.91 -5.54 -10.15
N ARG A 361 2.99 -6.35 -10.06
CA ARG A 361 4.35 -5.89 -10.44
C ARG A 361 4.50 -5.51 -11.91
N GLY A 362 3.65 -6.00 -12.80
CA GLY A 362 3.81 -5.82 -14.25
C GLY A 362 5.16 -6.34 -14.73
N ASP A 363 5.90 -5.50 -15.49
CA ASP A 363 7.24 -5.79 -15.99
C ASP A 363 8.36 -5.53 -14.96
N SER A 364 8.03 -4.93 -13.81
CA SER A 364 8.98 -4.67 -12.74
C SER A 364 9.44 -5.95 -12.06
N GLY A 365 10.66 -5.96 -11.53
CA GLY A 365 11.13 -7.02 -10.66
C GLY A 365 10.36 -7.02 -9.33
N VAL A 366 10.16 -8.20 -8.73
CA VAL A 366 9.45 -8.34 -7.44
C VAL A 366 10.07 -7.46 -6.35
N THR A 367 11.40 -7.49 -6.22
CA THR A 367 12.12 -6.67 -5.23
C THR A 367 12.02 -5.18 -5.51
N GLN A 368 12.02 -4.78 -6.77
CA GLN A 368 11.81 -3.39 -7.18
C GLN A 368 10.39 -2.93 -6.81
N TYR A 369 9.40 -3.76 -7.10
CA TYR A 369 8.00 -3.52 -6.73
C TYR A 369 7.84 -3.28 -5.21
N LEU A 370 8.45 -4.14 -4.40
CA LEU A 370 8.35 -4.05 -2.95
C LEU A 370 9.12 -2.86 -2.35
N ALA A 371 10.28 -2.53 -2.93
CA ALA A 371 11.20 -1.56 -2.35
C ALA A 371 10.86 -0.11 -2.73
N VAL A 372 10.26 0.14 -3.92
CA VAL A 372 9.89 1.49 -4.35
C VAL A 372 8.52 1.93 -3.81
N GLY A 373 7.64 0.97 -3.51
CA GLY A 373 6.27 1.24 -3.08
C GLY A 373 6.14 2.27 -1.94
N PRO A 374 6.88 2.14 -0.82
CA PRO A 374 6.81 3.09 0.29
C PRO A 374 7.13 4.53 -0.09
N GLU A 375 8.14 4.73 -0.93
CA GLU A 375 8.55 6.05 -1.40
C GLU A 375 7.51 6.68 -2.34
N LEU A 376 6.97 5.89 -3.27
CA LEU A 376 5.90 6.35 -4.15
C LEU A 376 4.64 6.72 -3.37
N TRP A 377 4.29 5.91 -2.39
CA TRP A 377 3.15 6.19 -1.52
C TRP A 377 3.31 7.50 -0.76
N GLU A 378 4.47 7.71 -0.13
CA GLU A 378 4.78 8.93 0.60
C GLU A 378 4.76 10.15 -0.33
N MET A 379 5.40 10.04 -1.50
CA MET A 379 5.45 11.11 -2.49
C MET A 379 4.05 11.50 -2.97
N TRP A 380 3.19 10.52 -3.27
CA TRP A 380 1.82 10.76 -3.68
C TRP A 380 1.01 11.48 -2.59
N HIS A 381 1.07 11.00 -1.34
CA HIS A 381 0.32 11.62 -0.24
C HIS A 381 0.84 13.01 0.12
N ARG A 382 2.14 13.23 0.05
CA ARG A 382 2.70 14.59 0.26
C ARG A 382 2.20 15.60 -0.78
N ALA A 383 1.88 15.15 -1.98
CA ALA A 383 1.34 16.02 -3.03
C ALA A 383 -0.07 16.56 -2.72
N ALA A 384 -0.79 15.96 -1.77
CA ALA A 384 -2.10 16.45 -1.30
C ALA A 384 -2.03 17.68 -0.38
N TYR A 385 -0.86 17.97 0.24
CA TYR A 385 -0.74 19.04 1.22
C TYR A 385 -0.58 20.44 0.58
N SER A 386 -0.94 21.48 1.35
CA SER A 386 -1.07 22.87 0.90
C SER A 386 0.17 23.50 0.28
N ASN A 387 1.36 23.02 0.63
CA ASN A 387 2.63 23.52 0.11
C ASN A 387 3.18 22.69 -1.06
N SER A 388 2.38 21.74 -1.56
CA SER A 388 2.79 20.93 -2.70
C SER A 388 2.81 21.75 -3.99
N ARG A 389 3.79 21.46 -4.83
CA ARG A 389 3.85 21.96 -6.21
C ARG A 389 2.98 21.15 -7.18
N HIS A 390 2.46 19.98 -6.73
CA HIS A 390 1.80 19.00 -7.60
C HIS A 390 0.42 18.55 -7.09
N PRO A 391 -0.49 19.51 -6.76
CA PRO A 391 -1.83 19.15 -6.29
C PRO A 391 -2.67 18.47 -7.38
N ARG A 392 -2.50 18.87 -8.66
CA ARG A 392 -3.15 18.20 -9.80
C ARG A 392 -2.54 16.82 -10.04
N GLY A 393 -1.23 16.68 -9.85
CA GLY A 393 -0.53 15.41 -9.91
C GLY A 393 -1.11 14.38 -8.92
N TYR A 394 -1.40 14.81 -7.68
CA TYR A 394 -2.09 13.96 -6.70
C TYR A 394 -3.44 13.43 -7.23
N LEU A 395 -4.28 14.34 -7.80
CA LEU A 395 -5.60 13.97 -8.31
C LEU A 395 -5.52 13.04 -9.52
N VAL A 396 -4.57 13.27 -10.41
CA VAL A 396 -4.36 12.45 -11.60
C VAL A 396 -3.95 11.03 -11.22
N VAL A 397 -3.03 10.87 -10.25
CA VAL A 397 -2.64 9.55 -9.73
C VAL A 397 -3.82 8.88 -9.02
N ARG A 398 -4.58 9.61 -8.20
CA ARG A 398 -5.78 9.10 -7.55
C ARG A 398 -6.81 8.61 -8.57
N ALA A 399 -7.06 9.39 -9.61
CA ALA A 399 -7.97 9.03 -10.68
C ALA A 399 -7.55 7.74 -11.40
N ALA A 400 -6.25 7.60 -11.69
CA ALA A 400 -5.71 6.39 -12.29
C ALA A 400 -5.95 5.14 -11.43
N ILE A 401 -5.69 5.25 -10.12
CA ILE A 401 -5.93 4.16 -9.16
C ILE A 401 -7.42 3.84 -9.07
N ASP A 402 -8.28 4.86 -8.95
CA ASP A 402 -9.72 4.66 -8.80
C ASP A 402 -10.37 4.12 -10.07
N LEU A 403 -9.88 4.48 -11.27
CA LEU A 403 -10.31 3.85 -12.52
C LEU A 403 -9.99 2.36 -12.55
N VAL A 404 -8.81 1.94 -12.05
CA VAL A 404 -8.48 0.51 -11.90
C VAL A 404 -9.42 -0.16 -10.89
N ARG A 405 -9.75 0.51 -9.79
CA ARG A 405 -10.74 0.03 -8.79
C ARG A 405 -12.14 -0.12 -9.39
N CYS A 406 -12.48 0.68 -10.41
CA CYS A 406 -13.72 0.54 -11.18
C CYS A 406 -13.67 -0.61 -12.20
N GLY A 407 -12.53 -1.30 -12.34
CA GLY A 407 -12.37 -2.42 -13.29
C GLY A 407 -11.78 -2.03 -14.64
N VAL A 408 -11.30 -0.80 -14.82
CA VAL A 408 -10.53 -0.42 -16.02
C VAL A 408 -9.20 -1.19 -15.99
N THR A 409 -8.96 -1.99 -17.02
CA THR A 409 -7.74 -2.81 -17.15
C THR A 409 -6.93 -2.35 -18.35
N GLY A 410 -5.60 -2.45 -18.23
CA GLY A 410 -4.69 -2.02 -19.29
C GLY A 410 -4.39 -0.52 -19.23
N ASP A 411 -4.17 0.06 -20.39
CA ASP A 411 -3.78 1.45 -20.54
C ASP A 411 -4.98 2.40 -20.44
N ILE A 412 -4.85 3.43 -19.64
CA ILE A 412 -5.87 4.47 -19.43
C ILE A 412 -5.58 5.62 -20.38
N PRO A 413 -6.52 5.99 -21.28
CA PRO A 413 -6.36 7.16 -22.13
C PRO A 413 -6.23 8.43 -21.31
N GLY A 414 -5.36 9.36 -21.73
CA GLY A 414 -5.13 10.63 -21.04
C GLY A 414 -6.40 11.47 -20.88
N GLU A 415 -7.29 11.48 -21.89
CA GLU A 415 -8.60 12.17 -21.83
C GLU A 415 -9.51 11.60 -20.73
N LEU A 416 -9.54 10.28 -20.58
CA LEU A 416 -10.30 9.62 -19.50
C LEU A 416 -9.70 9.96 -18.15
N LEU A 417 -8.37 9.95 -18.04
CA LEU A 417 -7.66 10.28 -16.82
C LEU A 417 -7.89 11.76 -16.42
N GLU A 418 -7.86 12.68 -17.39
CA GLU A 418 -8.19 14.09 -17.17
C GLU A 418 -9.61 14.27 -16.65
N THR A 419 -10.59 13.66 -17.34
CA THR A 419 -12.00 13.74 -16.97
C THR A 419 -12.23 13.18 -15.56
N ALA A 420 -11.66 12.01 -15.25
CA ALA A 420 -11.79 11.38 -13.95
C ALA A 420 -11.12 12.20 -12.84
N SER A 421 -9.96 12.83 -13.12
CA SER A 421 -9.28 13.68 -12.14
C SER A 421 -10.10 14.93 -11.76
N GLY A 422 -10.94 15.41 -12.66
CA GLY A 422 -11.89 16.51 -12.40
C GLY A 422 -13.09 16.12 -11.52
N CYS A 423 -13.30 14.84 -11.25
CA CYS A 423 -14.42 14.38 -10.44
C CYS A 423 -14.23 14.54 -8.93
N TYR A 424 -13.06 14.94 -8.47
CA TYR A 424 -12.77 15.09 -7.05
C TYR A 424 -13.03 16.52 -6.57
N GLY A 425 -13.75 16.62 -5.44
CA GLY A 425 -13.99 17.91 -4.80
C GLY A 425 -12.72 18.52 -4.23
N MET A 426 -12.62 19.83 -4.25
CA MET A 426 -11.46 20.61 -3.76
C MET A 426 -11.24 20.54 -2.24
N GLY A 427 -12.18 19.96 -1.48
CA GLY A 427 -12.20 20.02 -0.02
C GLY A 427 -11.05 19.31 0.70
N HIS A 428 -10.33 18.43 0.02
CA HIS A 428 -9.21 17.68 0.58
C HIS A 428 -7.84 18.20 0.15
N LEU A 429 -7.80 19.15 -0.79
CA LEU A 429 -6.57 19.76 -1.27
C LEU A 429 -6.42 21.15 -0.67
N SER A 430 -5.34 21.35 0.03
CA SER A 430 -5.00 22.68 0.51
C SER A 430 -4.35 23.55 -0.57
N GLY A 431 -3.99 22.98 -1.73
CA GLY A 431 -3.44 23.67 -2.92
C GLY A 431 -4.51 23.96 -3.98
N ARG A 432 -4.19 24.84 -4.95
CA ARG A 432 -5.03 25.10 -6.11
C ARG A 432 -4.57 24.23 -7.29
N PRO A 433 -5.28 23.13 -7.63
CA PRO A 433 -4.89 22.26 -8.77
C PRO A 433 -4.86 23.00 -10.11
N GLU A 434 -5.62 24.07 -10.22
CA GLU A 434 -5.68 24.92 -11.43
C GLU A 434 -4.36 25.64 -11.75
N SER A 435 -3.44 25.75 -10.77
CA SER A 435 -2.12 26.36 -10.97
C SER A 435 -1.12 25.43 -11.63
N GLU A 436 -1.40 24.11 -11.71
CA GLU A 436 -0.56 23.10 -12.33
C GLU A 436 -1.21 22.63 -13.64
N SER A 437 -0.46 22.60 -14.74
CA SER A 437 -0.97 22.05 -16.00
C SER A 437 -1.13 20.52 -15.91
N LEU A 438 -1.98 19.92 -16.76
CA LEU A 438 -2.09 18.46 -16.84
C LEU A 438 -0.76 17.84 -17.29
N GLU A 439 -0.07 18.49 -18.19
CA GLU A 439 1.22 18.03 -18.71
C GLU A 439 2.28 18.01 -17.61
N ASP A 440 2.41 19.07 -16.80
CA ASP A 440 3.33 19.11 -15.65
C ASP A 440 2.99 18.03 -14.61
N ALA A 441 1.69 17.84 -14.35
CA ALA A 441 1.21 16.81 -13.43
C ALA A 441 1.58 15.38 -13.90
N LEU A 442 1.43 15.10 -15.19
CA LEU A 442 1.79 13.82 -15.80
C LEU A 442 3.31 13.63 -15.86
N VAL A 443 4.08 14.68 -16.18
CA VAL A 443 5.55 14.63 -16.16
C VAL A 443 6.05 14.29 -14.75
N TRP A 444 5.55 14.98 -13.73
CA TRP A 444 5.89 14.70 -12.34
C TRP A 444 5.50 13.27 -11.91
N ALA A 445 4.29 12.84 -12.25
CA ALA A 445 3.80 11.52 -11.90
C ALA A 445 4.58 10.39 -12.60
N ALA A 446 5.12 10.64 -13.79
CA ALA A 446 5.90 9.68 -14.55
C ALA A 446 7.41 9.75 -14.29
N GLU A 447 7.88 10.69 -13.48
CA GLU A 447 9.30 10.82 -13.15
C GLU A 447 9.81 9.56 -12.45
N GLN A 448 10.81 8.92 -13.05
CA GLN A 448 11.35 7.66 -12.54
C GLN A 448 12.14 7.87 -11.25
N ARG A 449 11.84 7.07 -10.25
CA ARG A 449 12.60 6.98 -8.99
C ARG A 449 13.57 5.81 -9.07
N HIS A 450 14.80 6.07 -8.64
CA HIS A 450 15.90 5.08 -8.71
C HIS A 450 16.08 4.43 -10.10
N GLY A 451 15.69 5.11 -11.18
CA GLY A 451 15.72 4.52 -12.52
C GLY A 451 14.77 3.34 -12.72
N VAL A 452 13.77 3.15 -11.85
CA VAL A 452 12.85 2.02 -11.88
C VAL A 452 11.48 2.42 -12.41
N THR A 453 10.78 3.34 -11.73
CA THR A 453 9.40 3.72 -12.08
C THR A 453 8.99 5.05 -11.46
N GLY A 454 7.90 5.63 -11.97
CA GLY A 454 7.16 6.74 -11.36
C GLY A 454 5.86 6.27 -10.72
N LEU A 455 5.03 7.22 -10.27
CA LEU A 455 3.66 6.99 -9.78
C LEU A 455 2.75 6.50 -10.92
N LEU A 456 2.95 7.05 -12.11
CA LEU A 456 2.34 6.60 -13.35
C LEU A 456 3.40 6.05 -14.29
N VAL A 457 3.04 5.02 -15.02
CA VAL A 457 3.85 4.40 -16.07
C VAL A 457 3.19 4.70 -17.41
N ARG A 458 3.97 5.09 -18.41
CA ARG A 458 3.47 5.25 -19.77
C ARG A 458 2.96 3.92 -20.30
N GLY A 459 1.81 3.94 -20.95
CA GLY A 459 1.25 2.77 -21.61
C GLY A 459 1.97 2.42 -22.91
N GLU A 460 1.46 1.39 -23.58
CA GLU A 460 2.02 0.93 -24.87
C GLU A 460 1.71 1.90 -26.01
N SER A 461 0.58 2.62 -25.93
CA SER A 461 0.18 3.64 -26.89
C SER A 461 0.53 5.03 -26.36
N ASP A 462 0.88 5.94 -27.27
CA ASP A 462 1.14 7.33 -26.91
C ASP A 462 -0.08 7.97 -26.23
N GLY A 463 0.18 8.73 -25.17
CA GLY A 463 -0.87 9.41 -24.41
C GLY A 463 -1.69 8.50 -23.49
N THR A 464 -1.25 7.25 -23.27
CA THR A 464 -1.89 6.32 -22.33
C THR A 464 -1.03 6.11 -21.09
N TRP A 465 -1.68 5.75 -19.96
CA TRP A 465 -1.07 5.71 -18.64
C TRP A 465 -1.56 4.52 -17.81
N ARG A 466 -0.70 4.03 -16.93
CA ARG A 466 -1.06 3.03 -15.92
C ARG A 466 -0.57 3.49 -14.55
N PRO A 467 -1.36 3.37 -13.47
CA PRO A 467 -0.84 3.57 -12.12
C PRO A 467 0.15 2.46 -11.79
N TYR A 468 1.20 2.80 -11.03
CA TYR A 468 2.12 1.76 -10.58
C TYR A 468 1.41 0.79 -9.64
N GLY A 469 1.56 -0.50 -9.89
CA GLY A 469 0.73 -1.53 -9.26
C GLY A 469 0.78 -1.57 -7.73
N SER A 470 1.91 -1.17 -7.08
CA SER A 470 1.98 -1.12 -5.61
C SER A 470 1.02 -0.10 -5.01
N LEU A 471 0.77 1.03 -5.68
CA LEU A 471 -0.18 2.04 -5.22
C LEU A 471 -1.62 1.49 -5.26
N VAL A 472 -1.95 0.75 -6.32
CA VAL A 472 -3.27 0.10 -6.47
C VAL A 472 -3.46 -0.95 -5.37
N ALA A 473 -2.48 -1.83 -5.19
CA ALA A 473 -2.53 -2.89 -4.18
C ALA A 473 -2.65 -2.32 -2.76
N ASP A 474 -1.89 -1.28 -2.46
CA ASP A 474 -1.91 -0.62 -1.16
C ASP A 474 -3.27 0.03 -0.86
N VAL A 475 -3.87 0.71 -1.85
CA VAL A 475 -5.22 1.29 -1.70
C VAL A 475 -6.29 0.22 -1.53
N LEU A 476 -6.17 -0.92 -2.24
CA LEU A 476 -7.11 -2.03 -2.11
C LEU A 476 -7.01 -2.74 -0.74
N ARG A 477 -5.82 -2.79 -0.15
CA ARG A 477 -5.60 -3.41 1.18
C ARG A 477 -5.93 -2.48 2.33
N ASP A 478 -5.88 -1.17 2.13
CA ASP A 478 -6.11 -0.19 3.19
C ASP A 478 -7.62 -0.01 3.46
N PRO A 479 -8.14 -0.48 4.60
CA PRO A 479 -9.56 -0.36 4.92
C PRO A 479 -10.00 1.08 5.17
N THR A 480 -9.04 2.00 5.37
CA THR A 480 -9.31 3.43 5.57
C THR A 480 -9.33 4.20 4.26
N SER A 481 -9.00 3.54 3.14
CA SER A 481 -9.04 4.15 1.81
C SER A 481 -10.43 4.69 1.49
N GLU A 482 -10.48 5.93 1.06
CA GLU A 482 -11.74 6.57 0.67
C GLU A 482 -12.46 5.80 -0.43
N PRO A 483 -13.79 5.74 -0.39
CA PRO A 483 -14.56 5.11 -1.45
C PRO A 483 -14.38 5.87 -2.77
N VAL A 484 -14.42 5.13 -3.88
CA VAL A 484 -14.38 5.73 -5.22
C VAL A 484 -15.62 6.60 -5.42
N PRO A 485 -15.47 7.89 -5.77
CA PRO A 485 -16.59 8.78 -6.03
C PRO A 485 -17.48 8.25 -7.16
N LEU A 486 -18.79 8.46 -7.04
CA LEU A 486 -19.76 8.02 -8.04
C LEU A 486 -19.47 8.60 -9.44
N ALA A 487 -19.00 9.85 -9.47
CA ALA A 487 -18.62 10.51 -10.72
C ALA A 487 -17.50 9.76 -11.45
N VAL A 488 -16.54 9.16 -10.73
CA VAL A 488 -15.45 8.35 -11.32
C VAL A 488 -15.99 7.04 -11.90
N TRP A 489 -16.95 6.37 -11.21
CA TRP A 489 -17.63 5.20 -11.77
C TRP A 489 -18.34 5.53 -13.08
N ARG A 490 -19.00 6.69 -13.15
CA ARG A 490 -19.63 7.15 -14.40
C ARG A 490 -18.59 7.40 -15.50
N CYS A 491 -17.50 8.11 -15.19
CA CYS A 491 -16.40 8.31 -16.12
C CYS A 491 -15.84 7.00 -16.65
N ALA A 492 -15.65 5.99 -15.78
CA ALA A 492 -15.17 4.66 -16.18
C ALA A 492 -16.15 3.97 -17.15
N LEU A 493 -17.46 4.02 -16.87
CA LEU A 493 -18.49 3.44 -17.72
C LEU A 493 -18.59 4.16 -19.07
N GLU A 494 -18.51 5.48 -19.10
CA GLU A 494 -18.64 6.27 -20.32
C GLU A 494 -17.36 6.22 -21.16
N GLY A 495 -16.21 6.40 -20.54
CA GLY A 495 -14.92 6.47 -21.21
C GLY A 495 -14.42 5.16 -21.79
N THR A 496 -14.95 4.01 -21.31
CA THR A 496 -14.56 2.69 -21.82
C THR A 496 -15.49 2.14 -22.92
N ARG A 497 -16.51 2.90 -23.35
CA ARG A 497 -17.48 2.42 -24.38
C ARG A 497 -16.83 2.01 -25.71
N HIS A 498 -15.67 2.56 -26.02
CA HIS A 498 -14.94 2.26 -27.27
C HIS A 498 -14.23 0.91 -27.23
N ASP A 499 -13.93 0.39 -26.04
CA ASP A 499 -13.30 -0.90 -25.82
C ASP A 499 -14.32 -1.86 -25.18
N ALA A 500 -14.89 -2.74 -25.99
CA ALA A 500 -15.96 -3.65 -25.55
C ALA A 500 -15.52 -4.60 -24.43
N ASP A 501 -14.25 -5.01 -24.39
CA ASP A 501 -13.73 -5.94 -23.40
C ASP A 501 -13.47 -5.25 -22.06
N VAL A 502 -12.85 -4.08 -22.07
CA VAL A 502 -12.65 -3.26 -20.87
C VAL A 502 -14.02 -2.81 -20.35
N HIS A 503 -14.91 -2.32 -21.21
CA HIS A 503 -16.25 -1.91 -20.83
C HIS A 503 -17.06 -3.03 -20.14
N ARG A 504 -16.98 -4.26 -20.66
CA ARG A 504 -17.63 -5.43 -20.05
C ARG A 504 -17.10 -5.71 -18.64
N LYS A 505 -15.80 -5.55 -18.43
CA LYS A 505 -15.18 -5.71 -17.10
C LYS A 505 -15.65 -4.61 -16.15
N VAL A 506 -15.61 -3.35 -16.58
CA VAL A 506 -16.08 -2.21 -15.76
C VAL A 506 -17.54 -2.41 -15.36
N ARG A 507 -18.41 -2.81 -16.29
CA ARG A 507 -19.81 -3.12 -15.99
C ARG A 507 -19.95 -4.22 -14.95
N ARG A 508 -19.21 -5.32 -15.10
CA ARG A 508 -19.23 -6.43 -14.13
C ARG A 508 -18.75 -6.00 -12.75
N PHE A 509 -17.68 -5.20 -12.67
CA PHE A 509 -17.19 -4.65 -11.40
C PHE A 509 -18.22 -3.74 -10.76
N THR A 510 -18.83 -2.86 -11.55
CA THR A 510 -19.88 -1.95 -11.08
C THR A 510 -21.06 -2.73 -10.51
N ASP A 511 -21.55 -3.72 -11.24
CA ASP A 511 -22.64 -4.58 -10.81
C ASP A 511 -22.28 -5.32 -9.50
N THR A 512 -21.13 -5.99 -9.47
CA THR A 512 -20.67 -6.74 -8.29
C THR A 512 -20.51 -5.83 -7.05
N PHE A 513 -20.11 -4.58 -7.24
CA PHE A 513 -19.89 -3.64 -6.13
C PHE A 513 -21.19 -3.03 -5.60
N PHE A 514 -22.13 -2.68 -6.51
CA PHE A 514 -23.34 -1.95 -6.16
C PHE A 514 -24.55 -2.87 -5.88
N ALA A 515 -24.65 -4.06 -6.48
CA ALA A 515 -25.80 -4.93 -6.26
C ALA A 515 -26.05 -5.32 -4.79
N PRO A 516 -25.02 -5.67 -3.98
CA PRO A 516 -25.22 -5.97 -2.56
C PRO A 516 -25.66 -4.75 -1.74
N LYS A 517 -25.24 -3.55 -2.13
CA LYS A 517 -25.61 -2.29 -1.47
C LYS A 517 -27.05 -1.91 -1.82
N ALA A 518 -27.42 -2.01 -3.08
CA ALA A 518 -28.78 -1.81 -3.55
C ALA A 518 -29.78 -2.78 -2.86
N ALA A 519 -29.37 -4.04 -2.67
CA ALA A 519 -30.19 -5.04 -1.94
C ALA A 519 -30.40 -4.65 -0.46
N LYS A 520 -29.50 -3.83 0.12
CA LYS A 520 -29.63 -3.27 1.47
C LYS A 520 -30.39 -1.94 1.52
N GLY A 521 -30.90 -1.47 0.39
CA GLY A 521 -31.70 -0.24 0.32
C GLY A 521 -30.90 1.03 0.03
N ASP A 522 -29.63 0.95 -0.40
CA ASP A 522 -28.81 2.13 -0.73
C ASP A 522 -29.31 2.78 -2.04
N PRO A 523 -29.87 4.01 -2.00
CA PRO A 523 -30.44 4.68 -3.16
C PRO A 523 -29.40 5.06 -4.21
N GLU A 524 -28.15 5.35 -3.81
CA GLU A 524 -27.06 5.63 -4.72
C GLU A 524 -26.66 4.38 -5.51
N ALA A 525 -26.59 3.24 -4.84
CA ALA A 525 -26.29 1.96 -5.48
C ALA A 525 -27.40 1.59 -6.49
N MET A 526 -28.67 1.79 -6.15
CA MET A 526 -29.79 1.58 -7.06
C MET A 526 -29.73 2.49 -8.29
N TYR A 527 -29.36 3.75 -8.10
CA TYR A 527 -29.16 4.71 -9.19
C TYR A 527 -28.08 4.22 -10.17
N VAL A 528 -26.93 3.77 -9.65
CA VAL A 528 -25.85 3.26 -10.49
C VAL A 528 -26.28 2.03 -11.29
N LEU A 529 -27.01 1.10 -10.68
CA LEU A 529 -27.54 -0.07 -11.39
C LEU A 529 -28.56 0.34 -12.48
N GLY A 530 -29.32 1.41 -12.23
CA GLY A 530 -30.17 2.01 -13.26
C GLY A 530 -29.37 2.54 -14.46
N LEU A 531 -28.26 3.24 -14.20
CA LEU A 531 -27.35 3.69 -15.25
C LEU A 531 -26.72 2.51 -16.04
N LEU A 532 -26.39 1.41 -15.35
CA LEU A 532 -25.91 0.18 -16.02
C LEU A 532 -26.97 -0.41 -16.94
N GLY A 533 -28.23 -0.44 -16.52
CA GLY A 533 -29.37 -0.86 -17.33
C GLY A 533 -29.51 -0.02 -18.60
N GLN A 534 -29.43 1.33 -18.46
CA GLN A 534 -29.46 2.24 -19.61
C GLN A 534 -28.28 2.01 -20.57
N ALA A 535 -27.08 1.84 -20.05
CA ALA A 535 -25.89 1.54 -20.88
C ALA A 535 -26.01 0.19 -21.61
N ALA A 536 -26.76 -0.75 -21.04
CA ALA A 536 -27.09 -2.04 -21.65
C ALA A 536 -28.23 -1.95 -22.68
N LYS A 537 -28.88 -0.79 -22.82
CA LYS A 537 -30.14 -0.63 -23.56
C LYS A 537 -31.28 -1.49 -23.00
N ASP A 538 -31.16 -1.92 -21.75
CA ASP A 538 -32.21 -2.59 -21.00
C ASP A 538 -32.97 -1.55 -20.19
N GLU A 539 -33.85 -0.85 -20.89
CA GLU A 539 -34.62 0.23 -20.32
C GLU A 539 -35.60 -0.26 -19.24
N ALA A 540 -36.03 -1.55 -19.30
CA ALA A 540 -36.93 -2.11 -18.31
C ALA A 540 -36.23 -2.23 -16.95
N THR A 541 -35.04 -2.85 -16.95
CA THR A 541 -34.20 -2.97 -15.75
C THR A 541 -33.76 -1.60 -15.25
N ALA A 542 -33.40 -0.67 -16.14
CA ALA A 542 -33.03 0.69 -15.77
C ALA A 542 -34.15 1.41 -15.03
N LEU A 543 -35.37 1.36 -15.59
CA LEU A 543 -36.53 2.00 -14.98
C LEU A 543 -36.87 1.40 -13.61
N ASP A 544 -36.81 0.07 -13.48
CA ASP A 544 -37.07 -0.61 -12.20
C ASP A 544 -36.08 -0.15 -11.11
N TRP A 545 -34.80 -0.06 -11.43
CA TRP A 545 -33.81 0.43 -10.50
C TRP A 545 -33.96 1.91 -10.14
N PHE A 546 -34.29 2.78 -11.12
CA PHE A 546 -34.52 4.19 -10.84
C PHE A 546 -35.76 4.41 -9.97
N ARG A 547 -36.84 3.64 -10.18
CA ARG A 547 -38.02 3.66 -9.30
C ARG A 547 -37.65 3.28 -7.88
N LYS A 548 -36.93 2.18 -7.69
CA LYS A 548 -36.43 1.77 -6.37
C LYS A 548 -35.55 2.82 -5.72
N ALA A 549 -34.71 3.52 -6.49
CA ALA A 549 -33.89 4.61 -5.96
C ALA A 549 -34.72 5.81 -5.48
N VAL A 550 -35.78 6.18 -6.21
CA VAL A 550 -36.73 7.24 -5.78
C VAL A 550 -37.45 6.80 -4.53
N ASP A 551 -37.96 5.57 -4.49
CA ASP A 551 -38.69 5.03 -3.33
C ASP A 551 -37.78 4.93 -2.08
N ALA A 552 -36.46 4.73 -2.28
CA ALA A 552 -35.45 4.73 -1.23
C ALA A 552 -34.96 6.14 -0.81
N GLY A 553 -35.55 7.21 -1.37
CA GLY A 553 -35.32 8.59 -0.96
C GLY A 553 -34.55 9.48 -1.94
N LYS A 554 -34.15 8.98 -3.12
CA LYS A 554 -33.47 9.77 -4.16
C LYS A 554 -34.49 10.52 -5.04
N ALA A 555 -35.23 11.43 -4.42
CA ALA A 555 -36.33 12.13 -5.03
C ALA A 555 -35.98 12.99 -6.28
N GLU A 556 -34.69 13.38 -6.41
CA GLU A 556 -34.19 14.11 -7.58
C GLU A 556 -34.31 13.33 -8.92
N LEU A 557 -34.43 12.01 -8.85
CA LEU A 557 -34.62 11.15 -10.03
C LEU A 557 -36.09 11.09 -10.50
N SER A 558 -37.03 11.66 -9.73
CA SER A 558 -38.45 11.58 -10.05
C SER A 558 -38.77 12.12 -11.44
N GLY A 559 -38.15 13.25 -11.84
CA GLY A 559 -38.31 13.78 -13.21
C GLY A 559 -37.88 12.81 -14.29
N HIS A 560 -36.73 12.17 -14.11
CA HIS A 560 -36.18 11.21 -15.05
C HIS A 560 -37.00 9.90 -15.13
N VAL A 561 -37.49 9.40 -14.00
CA VAL A 561 -38.40 8.25 -13.95
C VAL A 561 -39.69 8.56 -14.69
N GLY A 562 -40.27 9.76 -14.45
CA GLY A 562 -41.49 10.22 -15.13
C GLY A 562 -41.31 10.31 -16.64
N GLU A 563 -40.17 10.84 -17.11
CA GLU A 563 -39.83 10.92 -18.54
C GLU A 563 -39.72 9.53 -19.17
N LEU A 564 -39.02 8.60 -18.55
CA LEU A 564 -38.90 7.22 -19.02
C LEU A 564 -40.23 6.47 -19.08
N LEU A 565 -41.14 6.76 -18.15
CA LEU A 565 -42.52 6.20 -18.14
C LEU A 565 -43.35 6.77 -19.27
N LEU A 566 -43.28 8.09 -19.52
CA LEU A 566 -43.97 8.71 -20.63
C LEU A 566 -43.50 8.20 -22.00
N ALA A 567 -42.19 8.04 -22.16
CA ALA A 567 -41.63 7.45 -23.39
C ALA A 567 -42.18 6.02 -23.69
N ARG A 568 -42.73 5.37 -22.66
CA ARG A 568 -43.37 4.03 -22.77
C ARG A 568 -44.88 4.10 -22.76
N GLU A 569 -45.44 5.26 -22.96
CA GLU A 569 -46.90 5.51 -22.95
C GLU A 569 -47.60 5.13 -21.61
N LYS A 570 -46.81 5.05 -20.51
CA LYS A 570 -47.34 4.77 -19.15
C LYS A 570 -47.59 6.07 -18.40
N ALA A 571 -48.53 6.88 -18.93
CA ALA A 571 -48.81 8.22 -18.40
C ALA A 571 -49.37 8.19 -16.98
N GLU A 572 -50.19 7.19 -16.64
CA GLU A 572 -50.77 7.04 -15.30
C GLU A 572 -49.68 6.77 -14.25
N ASP A 573 -48.77 5.84 -14.56
CA ASP A 573 -47.64 5.51 -13.69
C ASP A 573 -46.65 6.70 -13.55
N ALA A 574 -46.56 7.58 -14.57
CA ALA A 574 -45.64 8.73 -14.57
C ALA A 574 -46.11 9.88 -13.65
N LEU A 575 -47.43 10.04 -13.43
CA LEU A 575 -48.01 11.17 -12.70
C LEU A 575 -47.39 11.42 -11.32
N PRO A 576 -47.26 10.42 -10.41
CA PRO A 576 -46.74 10.67 -9.08
C PRO A 576 -45.31 11.19 -9.11
N TYR A 577 -44.47 10.64 -10.01
CA TYR A 577 -43.08 11.03 -10.14
C TYR A 577 -42.93 12.44 -10.74
N LEU A 578 -43.69 12.76 -11.78
CA LEU A 578 -43.68 14.08 -12.41
C LEU A 578 -44.23 15.16 -11.50
N ARG A 579 -45.21 14.84 -10.67
CA ARG A 579 -45.76 15.78 -9.66
C ARG A 579 -44.70 16.11 -8.63
N THR A 580 -44.03 15.11 -8.07
CA THR A 580 -42.95 15.31 -7.11
C THR A 580 -41.81 16.16 -7.72
N ALA A 581 -41.42 15.90 -8.97
CA ALA A 581 -40.39 16.68 -9.63
C ALA A 581 -40.80 18.11 -9.97
N ALA A 582 -42.09 18.32 -10.34
CA ALA A 582 -42.65 19.66 -10.61
C ALA A 582 -42.78 20.51 -9.34
N GLU A 583 -43.08 19.87 -8.19
CA GLU A 583 -43.12 20.54 -6.89
C GLU A 583 -41.72 20.98 -6.44
N GLN A 584 -40.68 20.19 -6.75
CA GLN A 584 -39.28 20.53 -6.46
C GLN A 584 -38.75 21.67 -7.34
N ASN A 585 -39.19 21.75 -8.60
CA ASN A 585 -38.76 22.75 -9.55
C ASN A 585 -39.96 23.28 -10.38
N PRO A 586 -40.77 24.17 -9.83
CA PRO A 586 -41.92 24.75 -10.50
C PRO A 586 -41.51 25.52 -11.77
N GLY A 587 -42.17 25.23 -12.88
CA GLY A 587 -41.91 25.87 -14.17
C GLY A 587 -40.80 25.23 -15.00
N GLY A 588 -40.18 24.16 -14.51
CA GLY A 588 -39.15 23.41 -15.22
C GLY A 588 -39.71 22.37 -16.22
N THR A 589 -38.83 21.55 -16.78
CA THR A 589 -39.18 20.47 -17.72
C THR A 589 -40.18 19.48 -17.13
N ALA A 590 -40.08 19.21 -15.81
CA ALA A 590 -41.00 18.30 -15.11
C ALA A 590 -42.46 18.80 -15.15
N SER A 591 -42.70 20.11 -15.01
CA SER A 591 -44.07 20.69 -15.12
C SER A 591 -44.66 20.53 -16.53
N ARG A 592 -43.84 20.65 -17.58
CA ARG A 592 -44.25 20.39 -18.97
C ARG A 592 -44.57 18.91 -19.20
N LEU A 593 -43.74 18.02 -18.72
CA LEU A 593 -43.93 16.56 -18.81
C LEU A 593 -45.18 16.14 -18.00
N LEU A 594 -45.45 16.76 -16.88
CA LEU A 594 -46.68 16.53 -16.10
C LEU A 594 -47.93 16.94 -16.91
N GLY A 595 -47.88 18.10 -17.57
CA GLY A 595 -48.94 18.53 -18.49
C GLY A 595 -49.14 17.54 -19.64
N SER A 596 -48.02 17.05 -20.26
CA SER A 596 -48.06 16.02 -21.31
C SER A 596 -48.67 14.70 -20.82
N ALA A 597 -48.37 14.27 -19.60
CA ALA A 597 -48.95 13.08 -18.99
C ALA A 597 -50.48 13.19 -18.86
N HIS A 598 -50.94 14.36 -18.38
CA HIS A 598 -52.40 14.62 -18.27
C HIS A 598 -53.09 14.65 -19.62
N LEU A 599 -52.44 15.21 -20.65
CA LEU A 599 -52.99 15.22 -22.02
C LEU A 599 -53.09 13.80 -22.61
N MET A 600 -52.07 12.95 -22.42
CA MET A 600 -52.08 11.56 -22.85
C MET A 600 -53.22 10.74 -22.18
N LEU A 601 -53.44 10.99 -20.88
CA LEU A 601 -54.53 10.35 -20.15
C LEU A 601 -55.87 10.86 -20.61
N ALA A 602 -56.02 12.16 -20.84
CA ALA A 602 -57.26 12.73 -21.39
C ALA A 602 -57.58 12.13 -22.75
N GLU A 603 -56.60 12.00 -23.65
CA GLU A 603 -56.75 11.32 -24.94
C GLU A 603 -57.19 9.87 -24.77
N HIS A 604 -56.55 9.13 -23.86
CA HIS A 604 -56.93 7.72 -23.61
C HIS A 604 -58.37 7.58 -23.16
N TRP A 605 -58.81 8.41 -22.20
CA TRP A 605 -60.16 8.33 -21.69
C TRP A 605 -61.22 8.83 -22.67
N LEU A 606 -60.91 9.86 -23.48
CA LEU A 606 -61.78 10.32 -24.54
C LEU A 606 -61.96 9.26 -25.65
N ARG A 607 -60.88 8.57 -26.04
CA ARG A 607 -60.98 7.42 -26.98
C ARG A 607 -61.83 6.31 -26.41
N LYS A 608 -61.62 5.96 -25.17
CA LYS A 608 -62.41 4.93 -24.48
C LYS A 608 -63.88 5.30 -24.37
N ALA A 609 -64.19 6.58 -24.15
CA ALA A 609 -65.57 7.08 -24.18
C ALA A 609 -66.18 7.03 -25.59
N ALA A 610 -65.41 7.35 -26.65
CA ALA A 610 -65.85 7.24 -28.04
C ALA A 610 -66.13 5.78 -28.46
N ASP A 611 -65.32 4.85 -28.02
CA ASP A 611 -65.46 3.40 -28.31
C ASP A 611 -66.59 2.74 -27.52
N GLY A 612 -66.98 3.31 -26.37
CA GLY A 612 -68.01 2.81 -25.46
C GLY A 612 -69.47 3.05 -25.94
N GLY A 613 -69.68 3.83 -26.98
CA GLY A 613 -70.94 3.94 -27.69
C GLY A 613 -72.10 4.70 -26.95
N ASP A 614 -71.87 5.42 -25.86
CA ASP A 614 -72.87 6.21 -25.15
C ASP A 614 -72.87 7.65 -25.67
N GLY A 615 -73.74 7.94 -26.67
CA GLY A 615 -74.30 9.23 -27.07
C GLY A 615 -73.33 10.39 -27.37
N GLU A 616 -73.57 11.14 -28.48
CA GLU A 616 -72.88 12.33 -28.96
C GLU A 616 -71.35 12.23 -29.22
N VAL A 617 -71.01 11.43 -30.22
CA VAL A 617 -69.61 11.23 -30.67
C VAL A 617 -68.97 12.50 -31.24
N GLY A 618 -69.75 13.49 -31.70
CA GLY A 618 -69.28 14.72 -32.34
C GLY A 618 -68.34 15.56 -31.44
N PRO A 619 -68.81 15.99 -30.27
CA PRO A 619 -68.00 16.83 -29.37
C PRO A 619 -66.73 16.13 -28.82
N VAL A 620 -66.78 14.79 -28.69
CA VAL A 620 -65.64 13.99 -28.25
C VAL A 620 -64.58 13.86 -29.36
N ALA A 621 -65.06 13.75 -30.63
CA ALA A 621 -64.16 13.71 -31.79
C ALA A 621 -63.38 15.04 -31.97
N ASP A 622 -64.09 16.18 -31.84
CA ASP A 622 -63.47 17.51 -31.91
C ASP A 622 -62.41 17.72 -30.83
N LEU A 623 -62.71 17.31 -29.58
CA LEU A 623 -61.77 17.35 -28.48
C LEU A 623 -60.56 16.44 -28.69
N LEU A 624 -60.74 15.24 -29.26
CA LEU A 624 -59.66 14.31 -29.63
C LEU A 624 -58.76 14.89 -30.70
N GLU A 625 -59.31 15.57 -31.71
CA GLU A 625 -58.52 16.21 -32.79
C GLU A 625 -57.69 17.38 -32.24
N GLU A 626 -58.24 18.20 -31.38
CA GLU A 626 -57.51 19.30 -30.69
C GLU A 626 -56.42 18.78 -29.77
N LEU A 627 -56.72 17.73 -29.00
CA LEU A 627 -55.78 17.09 -28.09
C LEU A 627 -54.61 16.45 -28.85
N ALA A 628 -54.89 15.76 -29.97
CA ALA A 628 -53.90 15.15 -30.85
C ALA A 628 -52.96 16.23 -31.44
N ARG A 629 -53.49 17.39 -31.78
CA ARG A 629 -52.74 18.56 -32.25
C ARG A 629 -51.81 19.09 -31.19
N LEU A 630 -52.26 19.28 -29.94
CA LEU A 630 -51.51 19.72 -28.80
C LEU A 630 -50.38 18.72 -28.43
N LEU A 631 -50.68 17.41 -28.40
CA LEU A 631 -49.69 16.37 -28.12
C LEU A 631 -48.60 16.33 -29.18
N THR A 632 -48.94 16.53 -30.45
CA THR A 632 -47.97 16.59 -31.55
C THR A 632 -47.03 17.78 -31.36
N GLN A 633 -47.55 18.95 -30.98
CA GLN A 633 -46.75 20.13 -30.72
C GLN A 633 -45.80 19.92 -29.51
N VAL A 634 -46.31 19.35 -28.40
CA VAL A 634 -45.48 19.06 -27.20
C VAL A 634 -44.36 18.05 -27.53
N ARG A 635 -44.61 17.03 -28.36
CA ARG A 635 -43.58 16.07 -28.82
C ARG A 635 -42.51 16.75 -29.67
N GLN A 636 -42.92 17.63 -30.59
CA GLN A 636 -41.95 18.39 -31.42
C GLN A 636 -41.07 19.32 -30.60
N ASP A 637 -41.66 19.98 -29.60
CA ASP A 637 -40.92 20.87 -28.68
C ASP A 637 -39.95 20.09 -27.78
N ALA A 638 -40.33 18.88 -27.35
CA ALA A 638 -39.47 17.99 -26.57
C ALA A 638 -38.28 17.49 -27.39
N ASP A 639 -38.50 17.07 -28.65
CA ASP A 639 -37.45 16.64 -29.57
C ASP A 639 -36.49 17.78 -29.92
N ALA A 640 -36.99 19.01 -30.06
CA ALA A 640 -36.19 20.19 -30.30
C ALA A 640 -35.29 20.53 -29.08
N ALA A 641 -35.83 20.41 -27.86
CA ALA A 641 -35.09 20.61 -26.61
C ALA A 641 -34.06 19.51 -26.41
N GLY A 642 -34.35 18.24 -26.68
CA GLY A 642 -33.42 17.12 -26.63
C GLY A 642 -32.24 17.28 -27.59
N LYS A 643 -32.49 17.75 -28.80
CA LYS A 643 -31.45 18.05 -29.79
C LYS A 643 -30.60 19.25 -29.42
N ALA A 644 -31.14 20.24 -28.70
CA ALA A 644 -30.40 21.41 -28.20
C ALA A 644 -29.47 21.04 -27.05
N LEU A 645 -29.87 20.11 -26.19
CA LEU A 645 -29.04 19.58 -25.09
C LEU A 645 -27.95 18.61 -25.57
N ALA A 646 -28.13 17.96 -26.73
CA ALA A 646 -27.14 17.05 -27.32
C ALA A 646 -26.04 17.78 -28.14
N LYS A 647 -26.14 19.10 -28.36
CA LYS A 647 -25.04 19.86 -28.95
C LYS A 647 -23.97 20.12 -27.90
N PRO A 648 -22.70 19.69 -28.14
CA PRO A 648 -21.60 20.06 -27.24
C PRO A 648 -21.51 21.59 -27.18
N ALA A 649 -21.35 22.13 -25.97
CA ALA A 649 -21.16 23.55 -25.74
C ALA A 649 -20.00 24.06 -26.62
N GLU A 650 -20.30 24.96 -27.55
CA GLU A 650 -19.28 25.70 -28.33
C GLU A 650 -18.37 26.42 -27.34
N LYS A 651 -17.06 26.15 -27.46
CA LYS A 651 -16.03 26.89 -26.72
C LYS A 651 -16.26 28.40 -26.89
N PRO A 652 -16.25 29.18 -25.81
CA PRO A 652 -16.32 30.61 -25.92
C PRO A 652 -15.14 31.12 -26.76
N ALA A 653 -15.45 31.90 -27.77
CA ALA A 653 -14.47 32.53 -28.65
C ALA A 653 -13.46 33.31 -27.81
N THR A 654 -12.18 33.00 -27.97
CA THR A 654 -11.08 33.79 -27.44
C THR A 654 -11.20 35.24 -27.95
N VAL A 655 -11.54 36.14 -27.03
CA VAL A 655 -11.35 37.57 -27.28
C VAL A 655 -9.84 37.82 -27.30
N LYS A 656 -9.32 38.19 -28.48
CA LYS A 656 -8.00 38.77 -28.60
C LYS A 656 -8.07 40.22 -28.08
N GLU A 657 -7.33 40.49 -27.02
CA GLU A 657 -6.56 41.73 -26.83
C GLU A 657 -5.36 41.43 -25.94
#